data_092e82fa6613482fb374af4b04e7c3fe
#
_entry.id   092e82fa6613482fb374af4b04e7c3fe
#
_cell.length_a   1.000
_cell.length_b   1.000
_cell.length_c   1.000
_cell.angle_alpha   90.00
_cell.angle_beta   90.00
_cell.angle_gamma   90.00
#
_symmetry.space_group_name_H-M   'P 1'
#
loop_
_entity.id
_entity.type
_entity.pdbx_description
1 polymer ?
#
loop_
_entity_poly.entity_id
_entity_poly.type
_entity_poly.pdbx_seq_one_letter_code
_entity_poly.pdbx_strand_id
1 'polypeptide(L)'
;MARVFAIVLALCSAARGQGYSGASAGDGRVLYLQDTPLLARLPVNGYGGSASSGYQASTPRSRFNNPPPPLGNGVDVSGQTCGLAPPFCEKSRYRSIDGSCNNLERPVWGMPQTPYGRLLPFNYADGISAWPVSTTGQPLPNPRTISLTLFPDKNLVDPVWTLNSQQWGQIITHDMSLTAGVTQTHKEPVTCCDDNGRLAPDSATNPQCRPILIPRGDPVHAPYGTQCMNFVRTTSSRDRGCTPLNAPAAPLSVVTAYMDLSQIYGSSVGQAAPLRENRGGRMATLKRGGREYPPQDPNVTVTCESAQSPNEPCYLAGDIRMNQNPQLTVLQIVLLREHNRIADALAHLNPHWSDETIFQEARRINVAQYQHINYYEYLPIFLGHENMIKNKLIYPGVQGYVNDYNHNVDPSVLDEHATAAFRHFHTLIRGYLQLISESRKLLGAVRLSDWFNRPLILEVGHTFEDLARGLTTQPQDFSDQYWTSEITQFLFKRNNTVGGDLRATDIQRGRDHGLASYVATRAACGLPVPRTFHDMTDYISPKNVLILKHLYASPADVDVVVAGSLERNVPGALAGPTFLCILTEQFYRTRVGDRYFYENGADPVTAFTPSQLESIRHGASMARVLCDNVDGIHIMQPKAFELIKIGNPLVPCDHLPAIDLSLWKDATGSFK
;
A
#
# COMPACT_ATOMS: atom_id res chain seq x y z
N MET A 1 -10.55 -8.18 -35.61
CA MET A 1 -9.67 -7.00 -35.58
C MET A 1 -10.34 -5.72 -36.11
N ALA A 2 -11.09 -5.73 -37.20
CA ALA A 2 -11.71 -4.51 -37.77
C ALA A 2 -12.86 -3.86 -36.95
N ARG A 3 -13.52 -4.61 -36.02
CA ARG A 3 -14.61 -4.07 -35.19
C ARG A 3 -14.15 -3.38 -33.91
N VAL A 4 -12.95 -3.65 -33.43
CA VAL A 4 -12.38 -3.00 -32.22
C VAL A 4 -11.84 -1.61 -32.55
N PHE A 5 -11.34 -1.41 -33.78
CA PHE A 5 -10.89 -0.10 -34.28
C PHE A 5 -12.04 0.91 -34.49
N ALA A 6 -13.25 0.42 -34.83
CA ALA A 6 -14.41 1.28 -35.05
C ALA A 6 -14.99 1.90 -33.76
N ILE A 7 -14.83 1.24 -32.61
CA ILE A 7 -15.34 1.74 -31.31
C ILE A 7 -14.44 2.86 -30.75
N VAL A 8 -13.15 2.79 -30.99
CA VAL A 8 -12.20 3.85 -30.53
C VAL A 8 -12.35 5.13 -31.37
N LEU A 9 -12.70 5.01 -32.67
CA LEU A 9 -12.91 6.16 -33.55
C LEU A 9 -14.30 6.82 -33.38
N ALA A 10 -15.32 6.09 -32.95
CA ALA A 10 -16.67 6.64 -32.72
C ALA A 10 -16.76 7.54 -31.47
N LEU A 11 -15.87 7.35 -30.47
CA LEU A 11 -15.82 8.19 -29.26
C LEU A 11 -15.09 9.52 -29.47
N CYS A 12 -14.26 9.66 -30.49
CA CYS A 12 -13.61 10.92 -30.84
C CYS A 12 -14.49 11.90 -31.64
N SER A 13 -15.63 11.45 -32.22
CA SER A 13 -16.47 12.27 -33.06
C SER A 13 -17.66 12.94 -32.33
N ALA A 14 -17.95 12.59 -31.09
CA ALA A 14 -19.07 13.10 -30.33
C ALA A 14 -18.77 14.33 -29.44
N ALA A 15 -17.54 14.85 -29.46
CA ALA A 15 -17.11 15.97 -28.61
C ALA A 15 -16.99 17.32 -29.37
N ARG A 16 -17.67 17.50 -30.50
CA ARG A 16 -17.77 18.81 -31.16
C ARG A 16 -19.23 19.24 -31.27
N GLY A 17 -19.62 20.14 -30.39
CA GLY A 17 -20.83 20.90 -30.58
C GLY A 17 -21.61 21.26 -29.34
N GLN A 18 -21.12 22.21 -28.55
CA GLN A 18 -21.97 23.23 -27.93
C GLN A 18 -21.08 24.41 -27.53
N GLY A 19 -21.19 25.48 -28.29
CA GLY A 19 -20.57 26.76 -28.01
C GLY A 19 -21.29 27.46 -26.88
N TYR A 20 -20.50 28.03 -25.96
CA TYR A 20 -20.96 29.12 -25.10
C TYR A 20 -20.20 30.39 -25.45
N SER A 21 -20.94 31.39 -25.78
CA SER A 21 -20.52 32.76 -26.07
C SER A 21 -20.24 33.53 -24.78
N GLY A 22 -19.10 34.19 -24.75
CA GLY A 22 -18.82 35.50 -24.21
C GLY A 22 -19.13 35.85 -22.78
N ALA A 23 -18.09 36.07 -21.98
CA ALA A 23 -18.04 37.17 -21.01
C ALA A 23 -16.57 37.52 -20.69
N SER A 24 -16.36 38.78 -20.61
CA SER A 24 -15.18 39.67 -20.59
C SER A 24 -14.14 39.38 -19.51
N ALA A 25 -12.91 39.82 -19.84
CA ALA A 25 -11.74 39.93 -19.00
C ALA A 25 -11.99 40.69 -17.68
N GLY A 26 -11.49 40.15 -16.59
CA GLY A 26 -11.41 40.78 -15.30
C GLY A 26 -10.16 40.31 -14.54
N ASP A 27 -9.22 41.20 -14.43
CA ASP A 27 -8.08 41.35 -13.55
C ASP A 27 -7.52 40.15 -12.77
N GLY A 28 -6.35 39.74 -13.17
CA GLY A 28 -5.50 38.80 -12.43
C GLY A 28 -4.95 39.40 -11.13
N ARG A 29 -5.50 39.01 -10.01
CA ARG A 29 -4.81 39.11 -8.71
C ARG A 29 -4.68 37.71 -8.12
N VAL A 30 -3.44 37.25 -8.14
CA VAL A 30 -2.99 36.10 -7.32
C VAL A 30 -3.04 36.56 -5.87
N LEU A 31 -4.01 36.05 -5.12
CA LEU A 31 -4.06 36.18 -3.66
C LEU A 31 -3.03 35.22 -3.06
N TYR A 32 -1.86 35.73 -2.74
CA TYR A 32 -0.97 35.13 -1.76
C TYR A 32 -1.69 35.21 -0.40
N LEU A 33 -2.05 34.08 0.16
CA LEU A 33 -2.39 33.99 1.57
C LEU A 33 -1.10 34.20 2.37
N GLN A 34 -0.98 35.43 2.90
CA GLN A 34 0.05 35.80 3.87
C GLN A 34 -0.06 34.93 5.12
N ASP A 35 1.12 34.61 5.62
CA ASP A 35 1.45 33.97 6.87
C ASP A 35 0.48 34.25 8.01
N THR A 36 -0.19 33.21 8.50
CA THR A 36 -0.74 33.20 9.85
C THR A 36 0.15 32.31 10.72
N PRO A 37 0.80 32.87 11.74
CA PRO A 37 1.67 32.08 12.63
C PRO A 37 0.84 31.33 13.66
N LEU A 38 0.30 30.15 13.30
CA LEU A 38 -0.46 29.28 14.21
C LEU A 38 0.32 28.07 14.70
N LEU A 39 1.57 27.90 14.28
CA LEU A 39 2.48 26.84 14.71
C LEU A 39 3.41 27.22 15.86
N ALA A 40 3.33 28.46 16.40
CA ALA A 40 4.21 28.95 17.48
C ALA A 40 3.74 28.59 18.90
N ARG A 41 2.71 27.74 19.09
CA ARG A 41 2.22 27.35 20.42
C ARG A 41 2.01 25.85 20.59
N LEU A 42 3.01 25.05 20.22
CA LEU A 42 3.16 23.74 20.84
C LEU A 42 4.19 23.92 21.97
N PRO A 43 3.90 23.52 23.21
CA PRO A 43 4.84 23.68 24.30
C PRO A 43 6.04 22.77 24.02
N VAL A 44 7.18 23.39 23.72
CA VAL A 44 8.47 22.75 23.79
C VAL A 44 8.80 22.65 25.26
N ASN A 45 8.55 21.49 25.89
CA ASN A 45 9.12 21.19 27.18
C ASN A 45 10.64 21.07 26.98
N GLY A 46 11.35 22.15 27.32
CA GLY A 46 12.77 22.19 27.39
C GLY A 46 13.30 21.26 28.48
N TYR A 47 14.12 20.28 28.10
CA TYR A 47 15.08 19.68 28.99
C TYR A 47 16.43 20.33 28.71
N GLY A 48 16.79 21.29 29.56
CA GLY A 48 18.17 21.73 29.72
C GLY A 48 18.96 20.64 30.45
N GLY A 49 20.02 20.19 29.81
CA GLY A 49 20.99 19.24 30.39
C GLY A 49 22.31 19.35 29.63
N SER A 50 23.34 19.83 30.31
CA SER A 50 24.67 20.13 29.82
C SER A 50 25.39 18.96 29.14
N ALA A 51 26.17 19.32 28.12
CA ALA A 51 27.03 18.44 27.35
C ALA A 51 28.17 17.82 28.17
N SER A 52 28.41 16.52 28.03
CA SER A 52 29.74 15.91 28.09
C SER A 52 29.75 14.62 27.28
N SER A 53 30.60 14.63 26.26
CA SER A 53 31.38 13.57 25.61
C SER A 53 30.90 12.11 25.71
N GLY A 54 30.58 11.53 24.55
CA GLY A 54 30.49 10.07 24.36
C GLY A 54 29.32 9.72 23.49
N TYR A 55 29.50 9.66 22.17
CA TYR A 55 28.51 9.10 21.23
C TYR A 55 28.41 7.58 21.45
N GLN A 56 27.62 7.16 22.41
CA GLN A 56 26.96 5.87 22.37
C GLN A 56 25.58 6.13 21.77
N ALA A 57 25.30 5.57 20.57
CA ALA A 57 24.02 5.60 19.94
C ALA A 57 22.97 4.96 20.85
N SER A 58 22.28 5.77 21.66
CA SER A 58 21.08 5.31 22.34
C SER A 58 20.02 5.01 21.28
N THR A 59 19.67 3.73 21.15
CA THR A 59 18.54 3.29 20.34
C THR A 59 17.30 4.11 20.68
N PRO A 60 16.63 4.75 19.70
CA PRO A 60 15.39 5.45 19.97
C PRO A 60 14.35 4.44 20.43
N ARG A 61 13.68 4.73 21.51
CA ARG A 61 12.51 3.96 21.95
C ARG A 61 11.34 4.33 21.04
N SER A 62 10.54 3.31 20.62
CA SER A 62 9.25 3.52 20.02
C SER A 62 8.43 4.51 20.85
N ARG A 63 7.63 5.37 20.22
CA ARG A 63 6.72 6.29 20.93
C ARG A 63 5.72 5.54 21.81
N PHE A 64 5.42 4.30 21.45
CA PHE A 64 4.55 3.40 22.18
C PHE A 64 5.42 2.47 23.03
N ASN A 65 5.73 2.90 24.24
CA ASN A 65 6.62 2.19 25.18
C ASN A 65 6.08 0.85 25.69
N ASN A 66 4.91 0.42 25.24
CA ASN A 66 4.36 -0.88 25.59
C ASN A 66 4.30 -1.76 24.34
N PRO A 67 4.77 -3.02 24.43
CA PRO A 67 4.29 -4.02 23.46
C PRO A 67 2.76 -4.02 23.51
N PRO A 68 2.06 -4.37 22.41
CA PRO A 68 0.63 -4.51 22.44
C PRO A 68 0.25 -5.37 23.65
N PRO A 69 -0.82 -5.00 24.39
CA PRO A 69 -1.20 -5.76 25.58
C PRO A 69 -1.36 -7.24 25.19
N PRO A 70 -0.88 -8.18 26.01
CA PRO A 70 -1.03 -9.59 25.72
C PRO A 70 -2.52 -9.88 25.48
N LEU A 71 -2.82 -10.51 24.36
CA LEU A 71 -4.16 -10.89 23.98
C LEU A 71 -4.63 -11.97 24.94
N GLY A 72 -5.53 -11.62 25.86
CA GLY A 72 -6.22 -12.49 26.82
C GLY A 72 -5.35 -13.48 27.60
N ASN A 73 -5.45 -13.50 28.91
CA ASN A 73 -4.82 -14.45 29.84
C ASN A 73 -3.31 -14.72 29.66
N GLY A 74 -2.54 -13.76 29.13
CA GLY A 74 -1.10 -13.90 28.96
C GLY A 74 -0.66 -14.73 27.75
N VAL A 75 -1.56 -15.09 26.85
CA VAL A 75 -1.18 -15.70 25.56
C VAL A 75 -0.75 -14.58 24.61
N ASP A 76 0.55 -14.48 24.40
CA ASP A 76 1.12 -13.62 23.36
C ASP A 76 0.85 -14.28 21.99
N VAL A 77 -0.24 -13.89 21.32
CA VAL A 77 -0.56 -14.37 19.98
C VAL A 77 0.14 -13.59 18.88
N SER A 78 0.80 -12.48 19.19
CA SER A 78 1.57 -11.70 18.22
C SER A 78 2.78 -12.46 17.67
N GLY A 79 3.30 -13.40 18.44
CA GLY A 79 4.36 -14.28 18.04
C GLY A 79 3.95 -15.67 17.56
N GLN A 80 2.65 -15.97 17.44
CA GLN A 80 2.17 -17.30 17.05
C GLN A 80 1.75 -17.34 15.59
N THR A 81 2.21 -18.35 14.88
CA THR A 81 1.84 -18.62 13.47
C THR A 81 0.52 -19.38 13.34
N CYS A 82 -0.40 -19.29 14.24
CA CYS A 82 -1.72 -19.88 14.18
C CYS A 82 -1.81 -21.24 13.42
N GLY A 83 -1.19 -22.26 13.97
CA GLY A 83 -1.20 -23.62 13.40
C GLY A 83 0.10 -24.03 12.68
N LEU A 84 1.11 -23.17 12.63
CA LEU A 84 2.45 -23.52 12.14
C LEU A 84 3.41 -23.66 13.32
N ALA A 85 4.26 -24.69 13.31
CA ALA A 85 5.34 -24.81 14.28
C ALA A 85 6.40 -23.71 14.05
N PRO A 86 6.97 -23.10 15.11
CA PRO A 86 8.08 -22.19 14.95
C PRO A 86 9.26 -22.87 14.24
N PRO A 87 9.86 -22.26 13.21
CA PRO A 87 10.99 -22.86 12.52
C PRO A 87 12.23 -22.86 13.41
N PHE A 88 13.13 -23.80 13.16
CA PHE A 88 14.51 -23.73 13.67
C PHE A 88 15.28 -22.70 12.83
N CYS A 89 15.95 -21.74 13.48
CA CYS A 89 16.65 -20.66 12.82
C CYS A 89 18.16 -20.84 12.85
N GLU A 90 18.74 -20.86 11.66
CA GLU A 90 20.17 -20.68 11.46
C GLU A 90 20.45 -19.27 10.91
N LYS A 91 21.63 -18.73 11.20
CA LYS A 91 22.06 -17.50 10.57
C LYS A 91 22.22 -17.72 9.07
N SER A 92 21.50 -16.95 8.28
CA SER A 92 21.56 -16.98 6.83
C SER A 92 21.90 -15.60 6.26
N ARG A 93 22.61 -15.59 5.14
CA ARG A 93 22.85 -14.39 4.34
C ARG A 93 21.56 -13.85 3.73
N TYR A 94 20.61 -14.73 3.45
CA TYR A 94 19.40 -14.43 2.71
C TYR A 94 18.17 -14.51 3.59
N ARG A 95 17.19 -13.66 3.27
CA ARG A 95 15.83 -13.74 3.83
C ARG A 95 15.18 -15.05 3.44
N SER A 96 14.48 -15.68 4.37
CA SER A 96 13.49 -16.70 4.00
C SER A 96 12.39 -16.11 3.10
N ILE A 97 11.69 -16.96 2.36
CA ILE A 97 10.57 -16.52 1.51
C ILE A 97 9.36 -16.13 2.36
N ASP A 98 9.16 -16.80 3.48
CA ASP A 98 8.03 -16.61 4.39
C ASP A 98 8.32 -15.62 5.53
N GLY A 99 9.42 -14.88 5.48
CA GLY A 99 9.81 -13.93 6.52
C GLY A 99 10.26 -14.54 7.83
N SER A 100 10.22 -15.89 7.97
CA SER A 100 10.68 -16.58 9.18
C SER A 100 12.16 -16.31 9.45
N CYS A 101 12.55 -16.41 10.73
CA CYS A 101 13.93 -16.23 11.16
C CYS A 101 14.57 -14.88 10.78
N ASN A 102 13.79 -13.90 10.42
CA ASN A 102 14.29 -12.52 10.33
C ASN A 102 14.79 -12.09 11.72
N ASN A 103 13.96 -12.29 12.74
CA ASN A 103 14.37 -12.21 14.15
C ASN A 103 14.75 -13.61 14.64
N LEU A 104 15.99 -13.79 15.08
CA LEU A 104 16.50 -15.11 15.50
C LEU A 104 15.98 -15.55 16.89
N GLU A 105 15.57 -14.58 17.74
CA GLU A 105 14.98 -14.86 19.06
C GLU A 105 13.48 -15.07 18.99
N ARG A 106 12.83 -14.46 18.00
CA ARG A 106 11.37 -14.49 17.75
C ARG A 106 11.11 -14.85 16.30
N PRO A 107 11.34 -16.11 15.91
CA PRO A 107 11.42 -16.54 14.52
C PRO A 107 10.13 -16.38 13.71
N VAL A 108 9.00 -16.25 14.39
CA VAL A 108 7.67 -16.12 13.74
C VAL A 108 7.24 -14.68 13.51
N TRP A 109 7.95 -13.70 14.04
CA TRP A 109 7.62 -12.30 13.83
C TRP A 109 7.75 -11.92 12.36
N GLY A 110 6.68 -11.33 11.82
CA GLY A 110 6.60 -10.93 10.43
C GLY A 110 6.26 -12.04 9.44
N MET A 111 5.97 -13.27 9.91
CA MET A 111 5.49 -14.35 9.04
C MET A 111 4.04 -14.15 8.61
N PRO A 112 3.64 -14.70 7.42
CA PRO A 112 2.24 -14.82 7.04
C PRO A 112 1.47 -15.70 8.03
N GLN A 113 0.14 -15.55 8.05
CA GLN A 113 -0.78 -16.25 8.95
C GLN A 113 -0.62 -15.87 10.43
N THR A 114 0.05 -14.74 10.71
CA THR A 114 0.17 -14.17 12.05
C THR A 114 -0.79 -13.01 12.23
N PRO A 115 -1.22 -12.70 13.48
CA PRO A 115 -2.03 -11.53 13.77
C PRO A 115 -1.35 -10.22 13.38
N TYR A 116 -2.17 -9.24 12.97
CA TYR A 116 -1.71 -7.86 12.88
C TYR A 116 -1.24 -7.35 14.24
N GLY A 117 -0.19 -6.53 14.26
CA GLY A 117 0.18 -5.71 15.41
C GLY A 117 -0.92 -4.69 15.73
N ARG A 118 -0.91 -4.14 16.95
CA ARG A 118 -1.91 -3.14 17.35
C ARG A 118 -1.28 -2.03 18.19
N LEU A 119 -1.86 -0.84 18.06
CA LEU A 119 -1.55 0.28 18.95
C LEU A 119 -2.50 0.33 20.15
N LEU A 120 -3.75 -0.11 19.95
CA LEU A 120 -4.83 -0.03 20.92
C LEU A 120 -5.56 -1.37 21.05
N PRO A 121 -6.17 -1.63 22.24
CA PRO A 121 -7.03 -2.79 22.42
C PRO A 121 -8.18 -2.85 21.42
N PHE A 122 -8.72 -4.06 21.22
CA PHE A 122 -9.85 -4.27 20.34
C PHE A 122 -11.11 -3.58 20.87
N ASN A 123 -11.86 -2.94 19.97
CA ASN A 123 -13.13 -2.28 20.25
C ASN A 123 -14.32 -3.15 19.81
N TYR A 124 -14.34 -4.42 20.25
CA TYR A 124 -15.50 -5.29 20.06
C TYR A 124 -16.53 -5.08 21.17
N ALA A 125 -17.83 -5.11 20.84
CA ALA A 125 -18.89 -4.83 21.81
C ALA A 125 -18.95 -5.84 22.99
N ASP A 126 -18.52 -7.07 22.75
CA ASP A 126 -18.41 -8.15 23.76
C ASP A 126 -16.95 -8.35 24.25
N GLY A 127 -16.01 -7.52 23.79
CA GLY A 127 -14.58 -7.70 24.04
C GLY A 127 -13.96 -8.89 23.30
N ILE A 128 -14.71 -9.60 22.45
CA ILE A 128 -14.27 -10.83 21.78
C ILE A 128 -14.31 -10.73 20.26
N SER A 129 -15.51 -10.53 19.67
CA SER A 129 -15.69 -10.48 18.21
C SER A 129 -17.00 -9.84 17.77
N ALA A 130 -17.87 -9.44 18.71
CA ALA A 130 -19.12 -8.80 18.37
C ALA A 130 -18.87 -7.44 17.71
N TRP A 131 -19.73 -7.13 16.75
CA TRP A 131 -19.65 -5.89 16.00
C TRP A 131 -19.68 -4.66 16.93
N PRO A 132 -18.82 -3.67 16.75
CA PRO A 132 -18.79 -2.48 17.60
C PRO A 132 -20.10 -1.72 17.52
N VAL A 133 -20.52 -1.17 18.65
CA VAL A 133 -21.72 -0.36 18.80
C VAL A 133 -21.37 1.05 19.29
N SER A 134 -22.30 1.98 19.12
CA SER A 134 -22.20 3.33 19.67
C SER A 134 -22.14 3.31 21.19
N THR A 135 -21.63 4.37 21.81
CA THR A 135 -21.67 4.64 23.26
C THR A 135 -23.10 4.64 23.83
N THR A 136 -24.10 4.76 22.94
CA THR A 136 -25.54 4.65 23.31
C THR A 136 -26.08 3.22 23.23
N GLY A 137 -25.26 2.24 22.83
CA GLY A 137 -25.67 0.86 22.61
C GLY A 137 -26.39 0.62 21.27
N GLN A 138 -26.56 1.66 20.45
CA GLN A 138 -27.19 1.56 19.13
C GLN A 138 -26.14 1.17 18.06
N PRO A 139 -26.56 0.64 16.89
CA PRO A 139 -25.66 0.42 15.78
C PRO A 139 -24.94 1.70 15.35
N LEU A 140 -23.67 1.58 14.96
CA LEU A 140 -22.94 2.67 14.31
C LEU A 140 -23.57 3.03 12.95
N PRO A 141 -23.37 4.26 12.46
CA PRO A 141 -23.93 4.71 11.17
C PRO A 141 -23.58 3.78 10.02
N ASN A 142 -24.46 3.65 9.04
CA ASN A 142 -24.23 2.81 7.87
C ASN A 142 -23.01 3.31 7.07
N PRO A 143 -22.03 2.43 6.72
CA PRO A 143 -20.80 2.81 6.04
C PRO A 143 -21.06 3.47 4.68
N ARG A 144 -22.06 3.01 3.93
CA ARG A 144 -22.42 3.61 2.64
C ARG A 144 -22.98 5.02 2.80
N THR A 145 -23.77 5.27 3.83
CA THR A 145 -24.26 6.62 4.15
C THR A 145 -23.11 7.56 4.48
N ILE A 146 -22.13 7.09 5.26
CA ILE A 146 -20.92 7.87 5.58
C ILE A 146 -20.12 8.18 4.31
N SER A 147 -19.90 7.17 3.46
CA SER A 147 -19.20 7.33 2.19
C SER A 147 -19.83 8.41 1.32
N LEU A 148 -21.13 8.29 1.04
CA LEU A 148 -21.87 9.25 0.21
C LEU A 148 -21.85 10.68 0.75
N THR A 149 -21.88 10.82 2.09
CA THR A 149 -22.07 12.14 2.73
C THR A 149 -20.76 12.89 2.91
N LEU A 150 -19.69 12.18 3.27
CA LEU A 150 -18.40 12.80 3.63
C LEU A 150 -17.33 12.69 2.55
N PHE A 151 -17.47 11.74 1.61
CA PHE A 151 -16.43 11.42 0.61
C PHE A 151 -16.96 11.47 -0.82
N PRO A 152 -17.55 12.61 -1.26
CA PRO A 152 -18.08 12.74 -2.61
C PRO A 152 -16.96 12.81 -3.65
N ASP A 153 -17.31 12.57 -4.91
CA ASP A 153 -16.40 12.73 -6.05
C ASP A 153 -16.16 14.23 -6.33
N LYS A 154 -14.89 14.56 -6.52
CA LYS A 154 -14.45 15.86 -7.00
C LYS A 154 -13.07 15.75 -7.64
N ASN A 155 -12.93 16.17 -8.85
CA ASN A 155 -11.67 16.14 -9.59
C ASN A 155 -10.74 17.28 -9.13
N LEU A 156 -9.91 17.03 -8.12
CA LEU A 156 -8.87 17.93 -7.62
C LEU A 156 -7.51 17.25 -7.78
N VAL A 157 -6.70 17.80 -8.70
CA VAL A 157 -5.37 17.23 -8.99
C VAL A 157 -4.29 17.81 -8.07
N ASP A 158 -3.33 16.97 -7.71
CA ASP A 158 -2.14 17.38 -6.99
C ASP A 158 -1.21 18.15 -7.94
N PRO A 159 -0.75 19.37 -7.56
CA PRO A 159 0.11 20.20 -8.42
C PRO A 159 1.58 19.76 -8.43
N VAL A 160 1.98 18.80 -7.61
CA VAL A 160 3.38 18.43 -7.39
C VAL A 160 3.66 16.97 -7.72
N TRP A 161 2.80 16.06 -7.28
CA TRP A 161 3.07 14.62 -7.28
C TRP A 161 2.42 13.91 -8.46
N THR A 162 3.16 12.97 -9.04
CA THR A 162 2.69 12.14 -10.14
C THR A 162 1.81 11.00 -9.65
N LEU A 163 1.04 10.41 -10.55
CA LEU A 163 0.24 9.22 -10.28
C LEU A 163 1.10 8.01 -9.84
N ASN A 164 2.41 8.03 -10.16
CA ASN A 164 3.34 7.02 -9.69
C ASN A 164 3.45 6.98 -8.16
N SER A 165 3.33 8.14 -7.47
CA SER A 165 3.34 8.15 -6.00
C SER A 165 2.12 7.47 -5.41
N GLN A 166 0.92 7.66 -5.98
CA GLN A 166 -0.27 6.91 -5.57
C GLN A 166 -0.09 5.40 -5.82
N GLN A 167 0.34 5.01 -7.01
CA GLN A 167 0.40 3.60 -7.41
C GLN A 167 1.52 2.84 -6.69
N TRP A 168 2.66 3.49 -6.41
CA TRP A 168 3.73 2.91 -5.59
C TRP A 168 3.29 2.66 -4.15
N GLY A 169 2.41 3.51 -3.60
CA GLY A 169 1.78 3.25 -2.30
C GLY A 169 1.00 1.94 -2.28
N GLN A 170 0.34 1.59 -3.36
CA GLN A 170 -0.33 0.29 -3.49
C GLN A 170 0.68 -0.87 -3.54
N ILE A 171 1.82 -0.72 -4.21
CA ILE A 171 2.93 -1.68 -4.18
C ILE A 171 3.38 -1.95 -2.74
N ILE A 172 3.64 -0.89 -1.94
CA ILE A 172 4.05 -1.03 -0.54
C ILE A 172 2.97 -1.73 0.30
N THR A 173 1.69 -1.33 0.12
CA THR A 173 0.57 -1.94 0.84
C THR A 173 0.46 -3.44 0.55
N HIS A 174 0.59 -3.83 -0.71
CA HIS A 174 0.48 -5.23 -1.12
C HIS A 174 1.66 -6.09 -0.65
N ASP A 175 2.84 -5.49 -0.54
CA ASP A 175 4.02 -6.17 -0.01
C ASP A 175 3.88 -6.51 1.48
N MET A 176 3.36 -5.57 2.27
CA MET A 176 3.37 -5.67 3.72
C MET A 176 2.08 -6.23 4.32
N SER A 177 0.95 -6.18 3.61
CA SER A 177 -0.37 -6.47 4.18
C SER A 177 -1.34 -7.08 3.17
N LEU A 178 -1.95 -8.17 3.58
CA LEU A 178 -3.14 -8.77 2.96
C LEU A 178 -3.98 -9.41 4.05
N THR A 179 -5.20 -8.93 4.25
CA THR A 179 -6.13 -9.54 5.23
C THR A 179 -6.50 -10.95 4.80
N ALA A 180 -6.48 -11.89 5.75
CA ALA A 180 -6.84 -13.27 5.51
C ALA A 180 -8.31 -13.39 5.10
N GLY A 181 -8.57 -13.75 3.86
CA GLY A 181 -9.91 -14.03 3.38
C GLY A 181 -10.36 -15.45 3.74
N VAL A 182 -11.68 -15.67 3.78
CA VAL A 182 -12.26 -16.98 4.06
C VAL A 182 -11.83 -18.03 3.03
N THR A 183 -11.73 -17.64 1.76
CA THR A 183 -11.27 -18.53 0.67
C THR A 183 -9.84 -19.05 0.85
N GLN A 184 -9.01 -18.34 1.65
CA GLN A 184 -7.66 -18.80 1.98
C GLN A 184 -7.66 -19.86 3.09
N THR A 185 -8.78 -20.07 3.75
CA THR A 185 -8.95 -20.99 4.88
C THR A 185 -9.99 -22.06 4.63
N HIS A 186 -10.96 -21.81 3.76
CA HIS A 186 -12.06 -22.69 3.40
C HIS A 186 -12.04 -22.97 1.89
N LYS A 187 -12.53 -24.14 1.49
CA LYS A 187 -12.59 -24.54 0.07
C LYS A 187 -13.61 -23.75 -0.74
N GLU A 188 -14.67 -23.28 -0.09
CA GLU A 188 -15.78 -22.59 -0.75
C GLU A 188 -15.78 -21.09 -0.41
N PRO A 189 -16.00 -20.21 -1.40
CA PRO A 189 -16.17 -18.80 -1.16
C PRO A 189 -17.44 -18.52 -0.34
N VAL A 190 -17.35 -17.60 0.63
CA VAL A 190 -18.54 -17.10 1.33
C VAL A 190 -19.13 -15.93 0.54
N THR A 191 -20.40 -16.03 0.17
CA THR A 191 -21.14 -14.97 -0.50
C THR A 191 -22.23 -14.46 0.44
N CYS A 192 -22.12 -13.19 0.83
CA CYS A 192 -23.09 -12.55 1.71
C CYS A 192 -24.06 -11.66 0.93
N CYS A 193 -23.65 -11.23 -0.24
CA CYS A 193 -24.40 -10.45 -1.20
C CYS A 193 -23.98 -10.93 -2.60
N ASP A 194 -24.94 -11.31 -3.43
CA ASP A 194 -24.66 -11.81 -4.78
C ASP A 194 -24.22 -10.70 -5.74
N ASP A 195 -23.78 -11.08 -6.93
CA ASP A 195 -23.33 -10.14 -7.98
C ASP A 195 -24.45 -9.21 -8.49
N ASN A 196 -25.72 -9.53 -8.24
CA ASN A 196 -26.87 -8.68 -8.55
C ASN A 196 -27.24 -7.73 -7.41
N GLY A 197 -26.44 -7.72 -6.33
CA GLY A 197 -26.67 -6.87 -5.16
C GLY A 197 -27.83 -7.33 -4.29
N ARG A 198 -28.15 -8.64 -4.25
CA ARG A 198 -29.18 -9.21 -3.40
C ARG A 198 -28.55 -9.95 -2.23
N LEU A 199 -29.19 -9.89 -1.06
CA LEU A 199 -28.77 -10.64 0.12
C LEU A 199 -28.80 -12.15 -0.16
N ALA A 200 -27.70 -12.83 0.14
CA ALA A 200 -27.65 -14.29 0.09
C ALA A 200 -28.62 -14.88 1.16
N PRO A 201 -29.27 -16.02 0.89
CA PRO A 201 -30.28 -16.59 1.79
C PRO A 201 -29.78 -16.84 3.21
N ASP A 202 -28.52 -17.21 3.37
CA ASP A 202 -27.87 -17.53 4.63
C ASP A 202 -27.12 -16.32 5.26
N SER A 203 -27.12 -15.17 4.59
CA SER A 203 -26.32 -13.99 5.02
C SER A 203 -26.67 -13.51 6.43
N ALA A 204 -27.93 -13.74 6.88
CA ALA A 204 -28.37 -13.34 8.20
C ALA A 204 -27.90 -14.30 9.32
N THR A 205 -27.66 -15.56 8.98
CA THR A 205 -27.29 -16.63 9.92
C THR A 205 -25.80 -16.96 9.88
N ASN A 206 -25.12 -16.65 8.80
CA ASN A 206 -23.70 -16.90 8.65
C ASN A 206 -22.88 -15.86 9.46
N PRO A 207 -22.12 -16.28 10.49
CA PRO A 207 -21.37 -15.37 11.36
C PRO A 207 -20.26 -14.61 10.63
N GLN A 208 -19.82 -15.09 9.46
CA GLN A 208 -18.81 -14.42 8.63
C GLN A 208 -19.41 -13.34 7.74
N CYS A 209 -20.74 -13.29 7.59
CA CYS A 209 -21.40 -12.29 6.76
C CYS A 209 -21.66 -10.99 7.51
N ARG A 210 -21.24 -9.88 6.90
CA ARG A 210 -21.57 -8.51 7.32
C ARG A 210 -21.75 -7.60 6.09
N PRO A 211 -22.71 -7.91 5.19
CA PRO A 211 -22.93 -7.14 3.97
C PRO A 211 -23.19 -5.67 4.30
N ILE A 212 -22.70 -4.76 3.46
CA ILE A 212 -23.00 -3.34 3.56
C ILE A 212 -24.36 -3.11 2.93
N LEU A 213 -25.37 -2.80 3.75
CA LEU A 213 -26.73 -2.56 3.26
C LEU A 213 -26.82 -1.22 2.52
N ILE A 214 -27.53 -1.20 1.41
CA ILE A 214 -27.79 0.00 0.62
C ILE A 214 -28.94 0.78 1.24
N PRO A 215 -28.73 2.06 1.60
CA PRO A 215 -29.82 2.92 2.08
C PRO A 215 -30.91 3.11 1.02
N ARG A 216 -32.19 3.19 1.44
CA ARG A 216 -33.33 3.36 0.52
C ARG A 216 -33.22 4.58 -0.39
N GLY A 217 -32.54 5.63 0.06
CA GLY A 217 -32.33 6.87 -0.71
C GLY A 217 -30.97 6.95 -1.42
N ASP A 218 -30.25 5.83 -1.56
CA ASP A 218 -28.95 5.82 -2.26
C ASP A 218 -29.15 6.24 -3.74
N PRO A 219 -28.53 7.36 -4.16
CA PRO A 219 -28.76 7.88 -5.51
C PRO A 219 -28.14 7.02 -6.63
N VAL A 220 -27.21 6.15 -6.27
CA VAL A 220 -26.44 5.33 -7.22
C VAL A 220 -27.01 3.92 -7.33
N HIS A 221 -27.22 3.25 -6.21
CA HIS A 221 -27.56 1.82 -6.17
C HIS A 221 -29.07 1.56 -6.09
N ALA A 222 -29.85 2.42 -5.40
CA ALA A 222 -31.28 2.20 -5.23
C ALA A 222 -32.06 2.18 -6.55
N PRO A 223 -31.72 2.99 -7.59
CA PRO A 223 -32.40 2.94 -8.90
C PRO A 223 -32.29 1.59 -9.61
N TYR A 224 -31.25 0.80 -9.28
CA TYR A 224 -31.01 -0.53 -9.86
C TYR A 224 -31.51 -1.67 -8.98
N GLY A 225 -32.17 -1.37 -7.86
CA GLY A 225 -32.69 -2.36 -6.92
C GLY A 225 -31.61 -3.11 -6.13
N THR A 226 -30.38 -2.59 -6.09
CA THR A 226 -29.29 -3.13 -5.29
C THR A 226 -29.62 -2.99 -3.80
N GLN A 227 -29.55 -4.10 -3.06
CA GLN A 227 -29.89 -4.16 -1.63
C GLN A 227 -28.65 -4.11 -0.73
N CYS A 228 -27.51 -4.62 -1.24
CA CYS A 228 -26.28 -4.76 -0.47
C CYS A 228 -25.04 -4.77 -1.35
N MET A 229 -23.88 -4.56 -0.73
CA MET A 229 -22.56 -4.89 -1.25
C MET A 229 -21.98 -6.04 -0.46
N ASN A 230 -21.29 -6.95 -1.13
CA ASN A 230 -20.68 -8.11 -0.47
C ASN A 230 -19.59 -7.67 0.51
N PHE A 231 -19.64 -8.21 1.72
CA PHE A 231 -18.60 -8.04 2.72
C PHE A 231 -18.53 -9.29 3.60
N VAL A 232 -17.37 -9.92 3.59
CA VAL A 232 -17.04 -11.08 4.40
C VAL A 232 -16.01 -10.67 5.45
N ARG A 233 -16.17 -11.14 6.68
CA ARG A 233 -15.23 -10.88 7.77
C ARG A 233 -13.85 -11.44 7.49
N THR A 234 -12.84 -10.76 7.99
CA THR A 234 -11.46 -11.26 7.96
C THR A 234 -11.32 -12.50 8.82
N THR A 235 -10.63 -13.52 8.33
CA THR A 235 -10.25 -14.69 9.14
C THR A 235 -9.36 -14.26 10.29
N SER A 236 -9.69 -14.72 11.48
CA SER A 236 -9.01 -14.36 12.72
C SER A 236 -8.28 -15.55 13.36
N SER A 237 -7.51 -15.24 14.38
CA SER A 237 -6.86 -16.22 15.26
C SER A 237 -7.85 -17.22 15.87
N ARG A 238 -9.09 -16.79 16.11
CA ARG A 238 -10.16 -17.67 16.62
C ARG A 238 -10.62 -18.69 15.59
N ASP A 239 -10.79 -18.26 14.35
CA ASP A 239 -11.21 -19.15 13.24
C ASP A 239 -10.17 -20.24 12.99
N ARG A 240 -8.91 -19.96 13.36
CA ARG A 240 -7.80 -20.92 13.29
C ARG A 240 -7.60 -21.73 14.57
N GLY A 241 -8.34 -21.47 15.63
CA GLY A 241 -8.23 -22.16 16.91
C GLY A 241 -6.95 -21.85 17.69
N CYS A 242 -6.24 -20.78 17.38
CA CYS A 242 -4.99 -20.38 18.04
C CYS A 242 -5.17 -19.36 19.16
N THR A 243 -6.41 -18.97 19.45
CA THR A 243 -6.75 -18.04 20.52
C THR A 243 -7.83 -18.64 21.41
N PRO A 244 -7.75 -18.51 22.75
CA PRO A 244 -8.82 -18.93 23.66
C PRO A 244 -10.17 -18.30 23.30
N LEU A 245 -11.26 -19.03 23.55
CA LEU A 245 -12.60 -18.60 23.16
C LEU A 245 -13.05 -17.27 23.80
N ASN A 246 -12.47 -16.92 24.94
CA ASN A 246 -12.73 -15.66 25.67
C ASN A 246 -11.76 -14.52 25.34
N ALA A 247 -10.80 -14.75 24.46
CA ALA A 247 -9.88 -13.71 24.02
C ALA A 247 -10.38 -13.03 22.72
N PRO A 248 -9.98 -11.78 22.44
CA PRO A 248 -10.36 -11.08 21.22
C PRO A 248 -9.93 -11.83 19.95
N ALA A 249 -10.78 -11.81 18.94
CA ALA A 249 -10.47 -12.33 17.60
C ALA A 249 -9.48 -11.39 16.91
N ALA A 250 -8.23 -11.82 16.77
CA ALA A 250 -7.18 -11.04 16.11
C ALA A 250 -7.17 -11.34 14.61
N PRO A 251 -7.41 -10.35 13.74
CA PRO A 251 -7.32 -10.51 12.29
C PRO A 251 -5.92 -10.92 11.83
N LEU A 252 -5.83 -11.78 10.82
CA LEU A 252 -4.57 -12.33 10.33
C LEU A 252 -4.13 -11.64 9.03
N SER A 253 -2.80 -11.43 8.88
CA SER A 253 -2.18 -11.14 7.60
C SER A 253 -1.69 -12.41 6.92
N VAL A 254 -1.75 -12.48 5.59
CA VAL A 254 -1.32 -13.67 4.83
C VAL A 254 -0.09 -13.42 3.96
N VAL A 255 0.55 -12.26 4.12
CA VAL A 255 1.84 -11.92 3.51
C VAL A 255 2.86 -11.58 4.60
N THR A 256 4.14 -11.54 4.23
CA THR A 256 5.21 -11.10 5.15
C THR A 256 5.00 -9.64 5.58
N ALA A 257 5.43 -9.28 6.78
CA ALA A 257 5.34 -7.91 7.29
C ALA A 257 6.50 -7.01 6.83
N TYR A 258 7.42 -7.55 6.05
CA TYR A 258 8.64 -6.85 5.62
C TYR A 258 8.45 -6.17 4.25
N MET A 259 9.27 -5.16 3.97
CA MET A 259 9.47 -4.64 2.63
C MET A 259 10.46 -5.55 1.89
N ASP A 260 10.00 -6.73 1.46
CA ASP A 260 10.81 -7.78 0.88
C ASP A 260 10.36 -8.23 -0.53
N LEU A 261 9.44 -7.46 -1.14
CA LEU A 261 8.86 -7.74 -2.44
C LEU A 261 8.10 -9.07 -2.47
N SER A 262 7.42 -9.41 -1.38
CA SER A 262 6.61 -10.64 -1.28
C SER A 262 5.59 -10.77 -2.41
N GLN A 263 5.09 -9.66 -2.93
CA GLN A 263 4.19 -9.64 -4.09
C GLN A 263 4.85 -10.12 -5.40
N ILE A 264 6.19 -10.09 -5.47
CA ILE A 264 6.95 -10.62 -6.62
C ILE A 264 7.40 -12.06 -6.33
N TYR A 265 7.89 -12.32 -5.10
CA TYR A 265 8.56 -13.58 -4.76
C TYR A 265 7.66 -14.59 -4.04
N GLY A 266 6.48 -14.16 -3.57
CA GLY A 266 5.58 -14.96 -2.73
C GLY A 266 5.91 -14.86 -1.24
N SER A 267 4.96 -15.33 -0.42
CA SER A 267 5.06 -15.36 1.04
C SER A 267 5.11 -16.80 1.59
N SER A 268 5.36 -17.77 0.74
CA SER A 268 5.59 -19.17 1.09
C SER A 268 6.37 -19.88 -0.01
N VAL A 269 7.05 -20.97 0.34
CA VAL A 269 7.78 -21.81 -0.62
C VAL A 269 6.84 -22.33 -1.74
N GLY A 270 5.59 -22.68 -1.39
CA GLY A 270 4.61 -23.16 -2.36
C GLY A 270 4.18 -22.09 -3.36
N GLN A 271 4.09 -20.82 -2.93
CA GLN A 271 3.83 -19.68 -3.84
C GLN A 271 5.06 -19.33 -4.69
N ALA A 272 6.25 -19.39 -4.11
CA ALA A 272 7.50 -19.02 -4.79
C ALA A 272 7.92 -20.03 -5.88
N ALA A 273 7.71 -21.32 -5.66
CA ALA A 273 8.19 -22.37 -6.54
C ALA A 273 7.75 -22.21 -8.02
N PRO A 274 6.46 -21.97 -8.35
CA PRO A 274 6.03 -21.81 -9.74
C PRO A 274 6.48 -20.48 -10.38
N LEU A 275 7.02 -19.55 -9.59
CA LEU A 275 7.49 -18.24 -10.06
C LEU A 275 8.96 -18.26 -10.51
N ARG A 276 9.67 -19.38 -10.31
CA ARG A 276 11.07 -19.55 -10.69
C ARG A 276 11.21 -20.16 -12.08
N GLU A 277 12.14 -19.62 -12.89
CA GLU A 277 12.57 -20.27 -14.14
C GLU A 277 13.46 -21.48 -13.84
N ASN A 278 14.11 -21.52 -12.66
CA ASN A 278 15.09 -22.50 -12.22
C ASN A 278 16.31 -22.59 -13.16
N ARG A 279 16.66 -21.47 -13.76
CA ARG A 279 17.80 -21.30 -14.63
C ARG A 279 18.33 -19.87 -14.59
N GLY A 280 19.63 -19.71 -14.32
CA GLY A 280 20.28 -18.40 -14.28
C GLY A 280 19.75 -17.45 -13.21
N GLY A 281 19.13 -17.99 -12.16
CA GLY A 281 18.56 -17.20 -11.07
C GLY A 281 17.31 -16.39 -11.45
N ARG A 282 16.71 -16.62 -12.62
CA ARG A 282 15.60 -15.82 -13.14
C ARG A 282 14.25 -16.19 -12.55
N MET A 283 13.38 -15.19 -12.48
CA MET A 283 11.93 -15.37 -12.34
C MET A 283 11.36 -15.82 -13.70
N ALA A 284 10.35 -16.71 -13.64
CA ALA A 284 9.68 -17.22 -14.82
C ALA A 284 8.93 -16.11 -15.58
N THR A 285 9.02 -16.14 -16.91
CA THR A 285 8.33 -15.21 -17.80
C THR A 285 7.76 -15.92 -19.02
N LEU A 286 6.75 -15.30 -19.65
CA LEU A 286 6.22 -15.66 -20.95
C LEU A 286 6.51 -14.53 -21.95
N LYS A 287 7.00 -14.89 -23.16
CA LYS A 287 7.19 -13.92 -24.24
C LYS A 287 5.93 -13.79 -25.07
N ARG A 288 5.37 -12.59 -25.13
CA ARG A 288 4.21 -12.25 -25.98
C ARG A 288 4.50 -10.95 -26.73
N GLY A 289 4.38 -10.97 -28.04
CA GLY A 289 4.68 -9.79 -28.87
C GLY A 289 6.11 -9.24 -28.73
N GLY A 290 7.08 -10.10 -28.41
CA GLY A 290 8.47 -9.72 -28.18
C GLY A 290 8.80 -9.20 -26.78
N ARG A 291 7.80 -9.05 -25.91
CA ARG A 291 7.94 -8.56 -24.52
C ARG A 291 7.83 -9.69 -23.52
N GLU A 292 8.49 -9.54 -22.37
CA GLU A 292 8.38 -10.47 -21.24
C GLU A 292 7.25 -10.04 -20.30
N TYR A 293 6.38 -11.02 -19.99
CA TYR A 293 5.28 -10.90 -19.03
C TYR A 293 5.36 -12.05 -18.01
N PRO A 294 4.74 -11.93 -16.82
CA PRO A 294 4.66 -13.04 -15.87
C PRO A 294 3.98 -14.27 -16.47
N PRO A 295 4.15 -15.47 -15.86
CA PRO A 295 3.44 -16.68 -16.27
C PRO A 295 1.93 -16.51 -16.22
N GLN A 296 1.21 -17.32 -17.01
CA GLN A 296 -0.26 -17.37 -16.95
C GLN A 296 -0.71 -17.97 -15.62
N ASP A 297 -1.64 -17.30 -14.94
CA ASP A 297 -2.29 -17.85 -13.76
C ASP A 297 -3.29 -18.95 -14.19
N PRO A 298 -3.19 -20.17 -13.64
CA PRO A 298 -4.16 -21.23 -13.91
C PRO A 298 -5.56 -20.94 -13.34
N ASN A 299 -5.67 -20.04 -12.35
CA ASN A 299 -6.93 -19.70 -11.65
C ASN A 299 -7.59 -18.45 -12.21
N VAL A 300 -7.69 -18.32 -13.53
CA VAL A 300 -8.22 -17.13 -14.24
C VAL A 300 -9.58 -16.67 -13.69
N THR A 301 -10.45 -17.59 -13.32
CA THR A 301 -11.80 -17.28 -12.80
C THR A 301 -11.78 -16.62 -11.42
N VAL A 302 -10.68 -16.72 -10.69
CA VAL A 302 -10.53 -16.14 -9.34
C VAL A 302 -9.76 -14.82 -9.40
N THR A 303 -8.62 -14.81 -10.10
CA THR A 303 -7.69 -13.67 -10.11
C THR A 303 -7.99 -12.67 -11.23
N CYS A 304 -8.65 -13.11 -12.31
CA CYS A 304 -9.07 -12.29 -13.45
C CYS A 304 -10.57 -12.43 -13.73
N GLU A 305 -11.38 -12.28 -12.70
CA GLU A 305 -12.83 -12.49 -12.75
C GLU A 305 -13.60 -11.59 -13.75
N SER A 306 -12.96 -10.52 -14.24
CA SER A 306 -13.50 -9.63 -15.27
C SER A 306 -13.07 -10.00 -16.70
N ALA A 307 -12.28 -11.07 -16.87
CA ALA A 307 -11.91 -11.58 -18.19
C ALA A 307 -13.16 -12.01 -18.97
N GLN A 308 -13.22 -11.63 -20.26
CA GLN A 308 -14.35 -11.95 -21.14
C GLN A 308 -14.12 -13.25 -21.93
N SER A 309 -12.92 -13.80 -21.85
CA SER A 309 -12.53 -15.04 -22.49
C SER A 309 -11.46 -15.75 -21.64
N PRO A 310 -11.48 -17.08 -21.55
CA PRO A 310 -10.44 -17.85 -20.84
C PRO A 310 -9.05 -17.71 -21.48
N ASN A 311 -8.96 -17.19 -22.69
CA ASN A 311 -7.71 -16.96 -23.41
C ASN A 311 -7.12 -15.55 -23.17
N GLU A 312 -7.81 -14.68 -22.39
CA GLU A 312 -7.25 -13.41 -22.00
C GLU A 312 -6.04 -13.61 -21.06
N PRO A 313 -5.03 -12.72 -21.12
CA PRO A 313 -3.93 -12.76 -20.17
C PRO A 313 -4.43 -12.62 -18.73
N CYS A 314 -3.86 -13.43 -17.86
CA CYS A 314 -4.03 -13.35 -16.42
C CYS A 314 -2.69 -13.75 -15.81
N TYR A 315 -2.06 -12.86 -15.07
CA TYR A 315 -0.69 -13.04 -14.64
C TYR A 315 -0.60 -13.67 -13.25
N LEU A 316 0.28 -14.68 -13.14
CA LEU A 316 0.66 -15.29 -11.87
C LEU A 316 1.82 -14.49 -11.25
N ALA A 317 1.70 -14.17 -9.97
CA ALA A 317 2.73 -13.50 -9.18
C ALA A 317 2.75 -14.00 -7.73
N GLY A 318 3.61 -13.43 -6.91
CA GLY A 318 3.68 -13.71 -5.48
C GLY A 318 2.44 -13.26 -4.69
N ASP A 319 1.62 -12.39 -5.25
CA ASP A 319 0.39 -11.89 -4.63
C ASP A 319 -0.81 -12.06 -5.58
N ILE A 320 -1.94 -12.50 -5.04
CA ILE A 320 -3.18 -12.74 -5.79
C ILE A 320 -3.78 -11.46 -6.40
N ARG A 321 -3.38 -10.28 -5.93
CA ARG A 321 -3.85 -8.98 -6.41
C ARG A 321 -3.07 -8.45 -7.62
N MET A 322 -2.15 -9.24 -8.20
CA MET A 322 -1.33 -8.86 -9.36
C MET A 322 -2.12 -8.17 -10.47
N ASN A 323 -3.32 -8.68 -10.76
CA ASN A 323 -4.15 -8.25 -11.88
C ASN A 323 -5.19 -7.19 -11.53
N GLN A 324 -5.16 -6.63 -10.30
CA GLN A 324 -6.23 -5.81 -9.76
C GLN A 324 -6.52 -4.55 -10.59
N ASN A 325 -5.48 -3.84 -11.06
CA ASN A 325 -5.63 -2.71 -11.97
C ASN A 325 -4.41 -2.59 -12.91
N PRO A 326 -4.55 -1.95 -14.07
CA PRO A 326 -3.48 -1.92 -15.08
C PRO A 326 -2.16 -1.35 -14.59
N GLN A 327 -2.17 -0.26 -13.81
CA GLN A 327 -0.93 0.40 -13.38
C GLN A 327 -0.23 -0.34 -12.25
N LEU A 328 -0.97 -1.03 -11.37
CA LEU A 328 -0.39 -1.97 -10.43
C LEU A 328 0.35 -3.09 -11.15
N THR A 329 -0.29 -3.68 -12.14
CA THR A 329 0.28 -4.75 -12.98
C THR A 329 1.52 -4.27 -13.71
N VAL A 330 1.53 -3.04 -14.28
CA VAL A 330 2.72 -2.42 -14.89
C VAL A 330 3.89 -2.41 -13.92
N LEU A 331 3.71 -1.88 -12.71
CA LEU A 331 4.79 -1.76 -11.73
C LEU A 331 5.29 -3.13 -11.23
N GLN A 332 4.42 -4.11 -11.05
CA GLN A 332 4.85 -5.46 -10.68
C GLN A 332 5.64 -6.14 -11.81
N ILE A 333 5.26 -5.95 -13.08
CA ILE A 333 6.03 -6.43 -14.24
C ILE A 333 7.40 -5.76 -14.28
N VAL A 334 7.48 -4.45 -14.04
CA VAL A 334 8.74 -3.70 -13.97
C VAL A 334 9.67 -4.27 -12.91
N LEU A 335 9.16 -4.55 -11.69
CA LEU A 335 9.95 -5.12 -10.59
C LEU A 335 10.39 -6.57 -10.87
N LEU A 336 9.58 -7.36 -11.56
CA LEU A 336 9.95 -8.70 -12.03
C LEU A 336 11.07 -8.64 -13.07
N ARG A 337 10.95 -7.72 -14.04
CA ARG A 337 11.99 -7.52 -15.08
C ARG A 337 13.29 -7.02 -14.45
N GLU A 338 13.22 -6.15 -13.45
CA GLU A 338 14.38 -5.67 -12.70
C GLU A 338 15.14 -6.82 -12.04
N HIS A 339 14.41 -7.77 -11.37
CA HIS A 339 15.03 -8.97 -10.85
C HIS A 339 15.78 -9.74 -11.96
N ASN A 340 15.12 -9.97 -13.09
CA ASN A 340 15.73 -10.73 -14.20
C ASN A 340 16.94 -10.01 -14.82
N ARG A 341 16.88 -8.68 -14.96
CA ARG A 341 18.01 -7.85 -15.41
C ARG A 341 19.24 -7.99 -14.49
N ILE A 342 18.99 -7.94 -13.18
CA ILE A 342 20.06 -8.13 -12.17
C ILE A 342 20.58 -9.57 -12.24
N ALA A 343 19.71 -10.57 -12.30
CA ALA A 343 20.11 -11.98 -12.38
C ALA A 343 20.98 -12.26 -13.60
N ASP A 344 20.61 -11.76 -14.79
CA ASP A 344 21.36 -11.91 -16.02
C ASP A 344 22.76 -11.28 -15.92
N ALA A 345 22.85 -10.09 -15.32
CA ALA A 345 24.14 -9.42 -15.08
C ALA A 345 25.03 -10.22 -14.11
N LEU A 346 24.46 -10.73 -13.00
CA LEU A 346 25.20 -11.53 -12.03
C LEU A 346 25.66 -12.86 -12.61
N ALA A 347 24.84 -13.53 -13.42
CA ALA A 347 25.20 -14.76 -14.13
C ALA A 347 26.37 -14.54 -15.09
N HIS A 348 26.39 -13.40 -15.79
CA HIS A 348 27.50 -13.02 -16.67
C HIS A 348 28.80 -12.75 -15.89
N LEU A 349 28.69 -12.03 -14.76
CA LEU A 349 29.83 -11.68 -13.92
C LEU A 349 30.41 -12.90 -13.18
N ASN A 350 29.57 -13.87 -12.82
CA ASN A 350 29.90 -15.02 -11.98
C ASN A 350 29.39 -16.34 -12.58
N PRO A 351 29.93 -16.80 -13.72
CA PRO A 351 29.44 -17.98 -14.42
C PRO A 351 29.58 -19.29 -13.59
N HIS A 352 30.29 -19.24 -12.49
CA HIS A 352 30.47 -20.36 -11.54
C HIS A 352 29.40 -20.41 -10.43
N TRP A 353 28.56 -19.37 -10.31
CA TRP A 353 27.48 -19.36 -9.31
C TRP A 353 26.35 -20.31 -9.72
N SER A 354 25.76 -20.94 -8.71
CA SER A 354 24.56 -21.76 -8.90
C SER A 354 23.33 -20.90 -9.24
N ASP A 355 22.30 -21.50 -9.83
CA ASP A 355 20.99 -20.85 -10.06
C ASP A 355 20.45 -20.21 -8.78
N GLU A 356 20.50 -20.94 -7.65
CA GLU A 356 20.01 -20.45 -6.36
C GLU A 356 20.84 -19.26 -5.85
N THR A 357 22.17 -19.30 -5.98
CA THR A 357 23.03 -18.18 -5.57
C THR A 357 22.72 -16.91 -6.35
N ILE A 358 22.58 -17.03 -7.69
CA ILE A 358 22.21 -15.89 -8.54
C ILE A 358 20.84 -15.34 -8.16
N PHE A 359 19.84 -16.21 -7.97
CA PHE A 359 18.51 -15.81 -7.57
C PHE A 359 18.50 -15.06 -6.25
N GLN A 360 19.15 -15.58 -5.23
CA GLN A 360 19.14 -14.97 -3.90
C GLN A 360 19.89 -13.64 -3.86
N GLU A 361 21.02 -13.51 -4.55
CA GLU A 361 21.73 -12.22 -4.65
C GLU A 361 20.94 -11.21 -5.50
N ALA A 362 20.32 -11.64 -6.60
CA ALA A 362 19.44 -10.76 -7.39
C ALA A 362 18.24 -10.28 -6.58
N ARG A 363 17.57 -11.19 -5.84
CA ARG A 363 16.48 -10.85 -4.92
C ARG A 363 16.95 -9.85 -3.85
N ARG A 364 18.13 -10.08 -3.27
CA ARG A 364 18.71 -9.25 -2.22
C ARG A 364 18.98 -7.82 -2.72
N ILE A 365 19.52 -7.67 -3.93
CA ILE A 365 19.78 -6.37 -4.55
C ILE A 365 18.47 -5.66 -4.89
N ASN A 366 17.50 -6.37 -5.49
CA ASN A 366 16.21 -5.82 -5.86
C ASN A 366 15.42 -5.33 -4.62
N VAL A 367 15.43 -6.10 -3.54
CA VAL A 367 14.84 -5.71 -2.24
C VAL A 367 15.55 -4.47 -1.66
N ALA A 368 16.88 -4.42 -1.71
CA ALA A 368 17.65 -3.28 -1.20
C ALA A 368 17.34 -1.98 -1.97
N GLN A 369 17.28 -2.07 -3.30
CA GLN A 369 16.87 -0.97 -4.18
C GLN A 369 15.43 -0.51 -3.86
N TYR A 370 14.50 -1.44 -3.72
CA TYR A 370 13.12 -1.16 -3.33
C TYR A 370 13.03 -0.47 -1.96
N GLN A 371 13.77 -0.94 -0.94
CA GLN A 371 13.83 -0.31 0.38
C GLN A 371 14.42 1.11 0.30
N HIS A 372 15.45 1.32 -0.52
CA HIS A 372 16.03 2.65 -0.71
C HIS A 372 15.01 3.61 -1.34
N ILE A 373 14.36 3.23 -2.43
CA ILE A 373 13.31 4.03 -3.08
C ILE A 373 12.21 4.37 -2.08
N ASN A 374 11.76 3.39 -1.27
CA ASN A 374 10.71 3.61 -0.29
C ASN A 374 11.10 4.65 0.76
N TYR A 375 12.27 4.53 1.36
CA TYR A 375 12.66 5.38 2.49
C TYR A 375 13.19 6.75 2.07
N TYR A 376 13.88 6.84 0.92
CA TYR A 376 14.56 8.09 0.55
C TYR A 376 13.87 8.87 -0.60
N GLU A 377 12.99 8.23 -1.39
CA GLU A 377 12.23 8.95 -2.42
C GLU A 377 10.74 9.04 -2.09
N TYR A 378 10.09 7.93 -1.70
CA TYR A 378 8.64 7.83 -1.56
C TYR A 378 8.11 8.33 -0.22
N LEU A 379 8.54 7.74 0.90
CA LEU A 379 8.01 8.06 2.24
C LEU A 379 8.18 9.54 2.64
N PRO A 380 9.26 10.26 2.22
CA PRO A 380 9.35 11.70 2.48
C PRO A 380 8.19 12.53 1.92
N ILE A 381 7.53 12.06 0.84
CA ILE A 381 6.35 12.71 0.24
C ILE A 381 5.15 12.59 1.20
N PHE A 382 4.94 11.41 1.78
CA PHE A 382 3.76 11.07 2.57
C PHE A 382 3.88 11.47 4.04
N LEU A 383 5.08 11.34 4.59
CA LEU A 383 5.36 11.56 6.01
C LEU A 383 6.03 12.90 6.31
N GLY A 384 6.52 13.58 5.29
CA GLY A 384 7.31 14.81 5.44
C GLY A 384 8.77 14.52 5.80
N HIS A 385 9.70 15.11 5.05
CA HIS A 385 11.15 14.87 5.19
C HIS A 385 11.66 15.16 6.61
N GLU A 386 11.23 16.29 7.22
CA GLU A 386 11.62 16.66 8.58
C GLU A 386 11.11 15.65 9.63
N ASN A 387 9.86 15.17 9.46
CA ASN A 387 9.29 14.15 10.33
C ASN A 387 10.09 12.84 10.25
N MET A 388 10.54 12.46 9.06
CA MET A 388 11.32 11.25 8.86
C MET A 388 12.71 11.34 9.50
N ILE A 389 13.39 12.46 9.39
CA ILE A 389 14.69 12.70 10.07
C ILE A 389 14.50 12.70 11.59
N LYS A 390 13.52 13.45 12.09
CA LYS A 390 13.24 13.57 13.53
C LYS A 390 12.94 12.22 14.18
N ASN A 391 12.22 11.35 13.47
CA ASN A 391 11.84 10.02 13.97
C ASN A 391 12.81 8.91 13.53
N LYS A 392 13.95 9.26 12.94
CA LYS A 392 15.03 8.31 12.56
C LYS A 392 14.56 7.22 11.57
N LEU A 393 13.70 7.61 10.62
CA LEU A 393 13.35 6.75 9.49
C LEU A 393 14.37 6.87 8.36
N ILE A 394 15.05 8.03 8.25
CA ILE A 394 16.13 8.26 7.30
C ILE A 394 17.30 8.98 7.98
N TYR A 395 18.48 8.81 7.41
CA TYR A 395 19.76 9.36 7.88
C TYR A 395 20.50 10.03 6.71
N PRO A 396 20.08 11.21 6.26
CA PRO A 396 20.72 11.89 5.13
C PRO A 396 22.19 12.19 5.40
N GLY A 397 23.06 11.89 4.40
CA GLY A 397 24.50 12.17 4.48
C GLY A 397 25.31 11.24 5.37
N VAL A 398 24.73 10.18 5.95
CA VAL A 398 25.46 9.15 6.66
C VAL A 398 26.30 8.34 5.68
N GLN A 399 27.59 8.23 5.93
CA GLN A 399 28.50 7.33 5.22
C GLN A 399 28.62 6.00 5.98
N GLY A 400 28.68 4.88 5.23
CA GLY A 400 28.73 3.56 5.81
C GLY A 400 27.40 3.08 6.36
N TYR A 401 27.41 2.16 7.31
CA TYR A 401 26.20 1.49 7.80
C TYR A 401 25.40 2.33 8.79
N VAL A 402 24.07 2.11 8.78
CA VAL A 402 23.16 2.53 9.85
C VAL A 402 22.75 1.28 10.61
N ASN A 403 23.33 1.07 11.79
CA ASN A 403 23.11 -0.13 12.59
C ASN A 403 21.97 0.11 13.60
N ASP A 404 20.75 0.29 13.09
CA ASP A 404 19.56 0.60 13.88
C ASP A 404 18.63 -0.61 14.08
N TYR A 405 19.01 -1.80 13.62
CA TYR A 405 18.26 -3.02 13.90
C TYR A 405 18.08 -3.26 15.39
N ASN A 406 16.85 -3.55 15.80
CA ASN A 406 16.50 -3.83 17.19
C ASN A 406 15.62 -5.09 17.26
N HIS A 407 16.17 -6.19 17.77
CA HIS A 407 15.48 -7.47 17.93
C HIS A 407 14.29 -7.43 18.90
N ASN A 408 14.13 -6.36 19.68
CA ASN A 408 12.98 -6.16 20.57
C ASN A 408 11.82 -5.38 19.91
N VAL A 409 11.98 -4.93 18.66
CA VAL A 409 10.92 -4.27 17.89
C VAL A 409 10.22 -5.29 17.02
N ASP A 410 8.93 -5.49 17.27
CA ASP A 410 8.06 -6.32 16.45
C ASP A 410 7.76 -5.62 15.12
N PRO A 411 8.16 -6.19 13.96
CA PRO A 411 7.92 -5.62 12.64
C PRO A 411 6.49 -5.85 12.14
N SER A 412 5.67 -6.61 12.85
CA SER A 412 4.29 -6.90 12.42
C SER A 412 3.55 -5.64 12.04
N VAL A 413 2.81 -5.71 10.92
CA VAL A 413 2.08 -4.56 10.42
C VAL A 413 0.93 -4.22 11.37
N LEU A 414 0.87 -2.96 11.78
CA LEU A 414 -0.20 -2.45 12.64
C LEU A 414 -1.54 -2.49 11.92
N ASP A 415 -2.56 -2.99 12.59
CA ASP A 415 -3.91 -3.05 12.05
C ASP A 415 -4.47 -1.65 11.74
N GLU A 416 -4.17 -0.68 12.61
CA GLU A 416 -4.51 0.73 12.41
C GLU A 416 -3.83 1.33 11.16
N HIS A 417 -2.62 0.85 10.82
CA HIS A 417 -1.93 1.20 9.57
C HIS A 417 -2.63 0.55 8.37
N ALA A 418 -2.79 -0.79 8.38
CA ALA A 418 -3.25 -1.57 7.24
C ALA A 418 -4.72 -1.30 6.88
N THR A 419 -5.58 -1.01 7.87
CA THR A 419 -7.01 -0.90 7.66
C THR A 419 -7.58 0.52 7.85
N ALA A 420 -6.74 1.49 8.27
CA ALA A 420 -7.16 2.88 8.38
C ALA A 420 -6.16 3.86 7.76
N ALA A 421 -4.97 4.05 8.35
CA ALA A 421 -4.11 5.17 8.01
C ALA A 421 -3.57 5.10 6.56
N PHE A 422 -3.11 3.94 6.11
CA PHE A 422 -2.57 3.82 4.76
C PHE A 422 -3.67 3.73 3.68
N ARG A 423 -4.91 3.36 4.07
CA ARG A 423 -6.09 3.39 3.18
C ARG A 423 -6.60 4.81 2.89
N HIS A 424 -6.20 5.81 3.69
CA HIS A 424 -6.49 7.21 3.39
C HIS A 424 -6.04 7.58 1.98
N PHE A 425 -4.93 7.06 1.51
CA PHE A 425 -4.35 7.37 0.21
C PHE A 425 -5.13 6.79 -1.00
N HIS A 426 -6.24 6.09 -0.80
CA HIS A 426 -7.22 5.82 -1.86
C HIS A 426 -7.79 7.11 -2.45
N THR A 427 -7.78 8.24 -1.71
CA THR A 427 -8.16 9.58 -2.22
C THR A 427 -7.32 10.03 -3.42
N LEU A 428 -6.07 9.52 -3.55
CA LEU A 428 -5.14 9.91 -4.62
C LEU A 428 -5.42 9.25 -5.98
N ILE A 429 -6.35 8.28 -6.02
CA ILE A 429 -6.63 7.46 -7.20
C ILE A 429 -7.34 8.28 -8.28
N ARG A 430 -6.83 8.22 -9.52
CA ARG A 430 -7.45 8.81 -10.71
C ARG A 430 -8.42 7.83 -11.34
N GLY A 431 -9.59 8.32 -11.73
CA GLY A 431 -10.60 7.50 -12.40
C GLY A 431 -10.28 7.18 -13.86
N TYR A 432 -9.45 7.98 -14.52
CA TYR A 432 -8.97 7.77 -15.88
C TYR A 432 -7.47 7.78 -15.93
N LEU A 433 -6.89 6.71 -16.49
CA LEU A 433 -5.45 6.50 -16.59
C LEU A 433 -4.96 6.96 -17.97
N GLN A 434 -4.10 7.95 -18.01
CA GLN A 434 -3.63 8.55 -19.26
C GLN A 434 -2.61 7.68 -19.97
N LEU A 435 -2.77 7.58 -21.29
CA LEU A 435 -1.81 6.98 -22.21
C LEU A 435 -0.90 8.09 -22.75
N ILE A 436 0.39 8.01 -22.45
CA ILE A 436 1.36 9.09 -22.70
C ILE A 436 2.46 8.60 -23.64
N SER A 437 2.71 9.36 -24.71
CA SER A 437 3.81 9.09 -25.64
C SER A 437 5.20 9.36 -25.04
N GLU A 438 6.27 8.93 -25.70
CA GLU A 438 7.64 9.24 -25.28
C GLU A 438 7.93 10.75 -25.23
N SER A 439 7.33 11.53 -26.13
CA SER A 439 7.40 13.00 -26.10
C SER A 439 6.48 13.66 -25.06
N ARG A 440 5.93 12.88 -24.15
CA ARG A 440 4.99 13.31 -23.07
C ARG A 440 3.69 13.94 -23.57
N LYS A 441 3.25 13.59 -24.78
CA LYS A 441 1.93 14.00 -25.31
C LYS A 441 0.87 13.00 -24.89
N LEU A 442 -0.31 13.50 -24.52
CA LEU A 442 -1.48 12.70 -24.25
C LEU A 442 -1.96 12.03 -25.56
N LEU A 443 -2.04 10.70 -25.56
CA LEU A 443 -2.56 9.88 -26.67
C LEU A 443 -4.01 9.49 -26.46
N GLY A 444 -4.43 9.30 -25.21
CA GLY A 444 -5.75 8.88 -24.81
C GLY A 444 -5.80 8.56 -23.30
N ALA A 445 -6.88 7.97 -22.87
CA ALA A 445 -7.01 7.49 -21.49
C ALA A 445 -7.89 6.23 -21.44
N VAL A 446 -7.66 5.38 -20.44
CA VAL A 446 -8.50 4.22 -20.15
C VAL A 446 -9.26 4.46 -18.85
N ARG A 447 -10.53 4.06 -18.81
CA ARG A 447 -11.37 4.15 -17.63
C ARG A 447 -10.99 3.04 -16.64
N LEU A 448 -10.69 3.40 -15.38
CA LEU A 448 -10.19 2.46 -14.38
C LEU A 448 -11.14 1.29 -14.14
N SER A 449 -12.43 1.55 -13.93
CA SER A 449 -13.41 0.50 -13.58
C SER A 449 -13.69 -0.53 -14.68
N ASP A 450 -13.29 -0.25 -15.93
CA ASP A 450 -13.45 -1.19 -17.04
C ASP A 450 -12.31 -2.24 -17.08
N TRP A 451 -11.24 -2.02 -16.31
CA TRP A 451 -10.02 -2.81 -16.35
C TRP A 451 -9.60 -3.38 -15.00
N PHE A 452 -10.47 -3.40 -13.99
CA PHE A 452 -10.22 -4.14 -12.76
C PHE A 452 -10.19 -5.65 -13.05
N ASN A 453 -9.20 -6.35 -12.51
CA ASN A 453 -8.99 -7.78 -12.67
C ASN A 453 -9.03 -8.25 -14.14
N ARG A 454 -8.49 -7.41 -15.04
CA ARG A 454 -8.46 -7.65 -16.48
C ARG A 454 -7.22 -7.02 -17.13
N PRO A 455 -6.04 -7.65 -17.06
CA PRO A 455 -4.79 -7.06 -17.55
C PRO A 455 -4.62 -7.06 -19.08
N LEU A 456 -5.59 -7.57 -19.85
CA LEU A 456 -5.52 -7.66 -21.32
C LEU A 456 -5.06 -6.36 -21.99
N ILE A 457 -5.46 -5.20 -21.46
CA ILE A 457 -5.13 -3.89 -22.05
C ILE A 457 -3.61 -3.68 -22.16
N LEU A 458 -2.81 -4.32 -21.31
CA LEU A 458 -1.35 -4.17 -21.29
C LEU A 458 -0.65 -4.86 -22.49
N GLU A 459 -1.32 -5.83 -23.12
CA GLU A 459 -0.80 -6.52 -24.31
C GLU A 459 -1.29 -5.88 -25.63
N VAL A 460 -2.09 -4.81 -25.55
CA VAL A 460 -2.63 -4.13 -26.72
C VAL A 460 -1.69 -3.01 -27.18
N GLY A 461 -1.06 -3.19 -28.32
CA GLY A 461 -0.18 -2.17 -28.95
C GLY A 461 0.98 -1.75 -28.04
N HIS A 462 1.05 -0.46 -27.69
CA HIS A 462 2.05 0.14 -26.80
C HIS A 462 1.44 0.58 -25.45
N THR A 463 0.28 0.04 -25.07
CA THR A 463 -0.44 0.50 -23.88
C THR A 463 0.36 0.30 -22.59
N PHE A 464 1.18 -0.76 -22.51
CA PHE A 464 2.06 -0.98 -21.35
C PHE A 464 3.03 0.20 -21.15
N GLU A 465 3.74 0.59 -22.22
CA GLU A 465 4.70 1.69 -22.19
C GLU A 465 4.01 3.04 -22.00
N ASP A 466 2.84 3.23 -22.63
CA ASP A 466 2.06 4.47 -22.54
C ASP A 466 1.51 4.68 -21.12
N LEU A 467 1.06 3.61 -20.45
CA LEU A 467 0.64 3.66 -19.04
C LEU A 467 1.82 3.88 -18.09
N ALA A 468 2.99 3.26 -18.37
CA ALA A 468 4.20 3.47 -17.57
C ALA A 468 4.66 4.94 -17.61
N ARG A 469 4.63 5.56 -18.80
CA ARG A 469 4.87 7.01 -18.94
C ARG A 469 3.78 7.84 -18.31
N GLY A 470 2.53 7.35 -18.36
CA GLY A 470 1.39 7.96 -17.67
C GLY A 470 1.59 8.07 -16.16
N LEU A 471 2.15 7.03 -15.53
CA LEU A 471 2.47 7.04 -14.09
C LEU A 471 3.35 8.24 -13.71
N THR A 472 4.35 8.58 -14.52
CA THR A 472 5.33 9.64 -14.21
C THR A 472 4.99 11.02 -14.80
N THR A 473 3.88 11.13 -15.56
CA THR A 473 3.48 12.38 -16.25
C THR A 473 2.13 12.88 -15.75
N GLN A 474 1.17 11.99 -15.52
CA GLN A 474 -0.16 12.34 -15.00
C GLN A 474 -0.06 12.68 -13.51
N PRO A 475 -0.66 13.80 -13.05
CA PRO A 475 -0.77 14.07 -11.62
C PRO A 475 -1.71 13.09 -10.93
N GLN A 476 -1.41 12.71 -9.68
CA GLN A 476 -2.38 12.05 -8.79
C GLN A 476 -3.52 12.99 -8.40
N ASP A 477 -4.58 12.49 -7.73
CA ASP A 477 -5.54 13.37 -7.07
C ASP A 477 -4.96 13.93 -5.77
N PHE A 478 -5.58 15.00 -5.26
CA PHE A 478 -5.14 15.67 -4.05
C PHE A 478 -5.46 14.81 -2.80
N SER A 479 -4.59 14.84 -1.79
CA SER A 479 -4.84 14.14 -0.53
C SER A 479 -5.84 14.90 0.32
N ASP A 480 -7.12 14.51 0.22
CA ASP A 480 -8.26 15.16 0.88
C ASP A 480 -9.43 14.19 1.14
N GLN A 481 -10.65 14.72 1.25
CA GLN A 481 -11.88 13.94 1.45
C GLN A 481 -12.56 13.47 0.16
N TYR A 482 -12.08 13.89 -1.03
CA TYR A 482 -12.77 13.59 -2.28
C TYR A 482 -12.21 12.33 -2.92
N TRP A 483 -13.11 11.49 -3.41
CA TRP A 483 -12.78 10.17 -3.95
C TRP A 483 -13.44 9.97 -5.31
N THR A 484 -12.71 9.47 -6.30
CA THR A 484 -13.29 9.20 -7.62
C THR A 484 -14.43 8.19 -7.54
N SER A 485 -15.50 8.43 -8.30
CA SER A 485 -16.63 7.50 -8.42
C SER A 485 -16.22 6.14 -9.00
N GLU A 486 -15.09 6.04 -9.67
CA GLU A 486 -14.58 4.78 -10.21
C GLU A 486 -14.29 3.74 -9.12
N ILE A 487 -14.05 4.17 -7.88
CA ILE A 487 -13.83 3.28 -6.72
C ILE A 487 -14.92 3.38 -5.64
N THR A 488 -15.83 4.37 -5.70
CA THR A 488 -16.92 4.52 -4.72
C THR A 488 -18.30 4.15 -5.28
N GLN A 489 -18.39 3.93 -6.60
CA GLN A 489 -19.64 3.56 -7.29
C GLN A 489 -19.44 2.41 -8.29
N PHE A 490 -18.24 2.27 -8.86
CA PHE A 490 -17.97 1.35 -9.95
C PHE A 490 -16.86 0.33 -9.63
N LEU A 491 -16.48 0.20 -8.35
CA LEU A 491 -15.44 -0.76 -7.95
C LEU A 491 -15.84 -2.18 -8.33
N PHE A 492 -15.02 -2.85 -9.16
CA PHE A 492 -15.27 -4.22 -9.64
C PHE A 492 -16.67 -4.42 -10.22
N LYS A 493 -17.19 -3.43 -10.95
CA LYS A 493 -18.54 -3.50 -11.53
C LYS A 493 -18.71 -4.63 -12.56
N ARG A 494 -17.61 -5.15 -13.11
CA ARG A 494 -17.63 -6.16 -14.17
C ARG A 494 -18.53 -5.72 -15.34
N ASN A 495 -19.55 -6.52 -15.69
CA ASN A 495 -20.55 -6.18 -16.72
C ASN A 495 -21.78 -5.44 -16.16
N ASN A 496 -21.79 -5.14 -14.84
CA ASN A 496 -22.91 -4.45 -14.22
C ASN A 496 -22.82 -2.93 -14.43
N THR A 497 -23.95 -2.26 -14.26
CA THR A 497 -24.05 -0.79 -14.36
C THR A 497 -23.35 -0.10 -13.18
N VAL A 498 -23.43 -0.70 -11.98
CA VAL A 498 -22.82 -0.22 -10.73
C VAL A 498 -21.93 -1.30 -10.14
N GLY A 499 -21.00 -0.90 -9.28
CA GLY A 499 -20.08 -1.78 -8.58
C GLY A 499 -20.08 -1.57 -7.08
N GLY A 500 -18.99 -1.88 -6.42
CA GLY A 500 -18.80 -1.66 -4.99
C GLY A 500 -18.41 -0.22 -4.64
N ASP A 501 -18.27 0.00 -3.33
CA ASP A 501 -17.78 1.24 -2.71
C ASP A 501 -16.58 0.92 -1.82
N LEU A 502 -15.38 1.30 -2.27
CA LEU A 502 -14.15 1.06 -1.52
C LEU A 502 -14.13 1.80 -0.18
N ARG A 503 -14.67 3.03 -0.15
CA ARG A 503 -14.73 3.81 1.08
C ARG A 503 -15.65 3.21 2.13
N ALA A 504 -16.83 2.77 1.72
CA ALA A 504 -17.73 2.02 2.60
C ALA A 504 -17.09 0.72 3.10
N THR A 505 -16.34 0.03 2.23
CA THR A 505 -15.57 -1.18 2.56
C THR A 505 -14.46 -0.88 3.58
N ASP A 506 -13.73 0.23 3.45
CA ASP A 506 -12.69 0.62 4.43
C ASP A 506 -13.28 0.87 5.82
N ILE A 507 -14.42 1.58 5.89
CA ILE A 507 -15.14 1.83 7.16
C ILE A 507 -15.58 0.50 7.76
N GLN A 508 -16.20 -0.36 6.97
CA GLN A 508 -16.68 -1.67 7.41
C GLN A 508 -15.53 -2.55 7.92
N ARG A 509 -14.36 -2.52 7.25
CA ARG A 509 -13.18 -3.30 7.61
C ARG A 509 -12.56 -2.85 8.94
N GLY A 510 -12.49 -1.55 9.20
CA GLY A 510 -12.03 -1.04 10.50
C GLY A 510 -12.91 -1.54 11.65
N ARG A 511 -14.23 -1.61 11.47
CA ARG A 511 -15.18 -2.18 12.42
C ARG A 511 -15.04 -3.70 12.57
N ASP A 512 -14.82 -4.42 11.46
CA ASP A 512 -14.56 -5.87 11.45
C ASP A 512 -13.32 -6.23 12.26
N HIS A 513 -12.28 -5.39 12.16
CA HIS A 513 -11.03 -5.56 12.89
C HIS A 513 -11.07 -5.01 14.32
N GLY A 514 -12.22 -4.50 14.78
CA GLY A 514 -12.36 -3.92 16.11
C GLY A 514 -11.38 -2.78 16.35
N LEU A 515 -11.16 -1.89 15.37
CA LEU A 515 -10.30 -0.73 15.57
C LEU A 515 -10.89 0.20 16.62
N ALA A 516 -10.03 0.78 17.43
CA ALA A 516 -10.42 1.81 18.40
C ALA A 516 -10.95 3.07 17.70
N SER A 517 -11.73 3.87 18.40
CA SER A 517 -12.29 5.10 17.86
C SER A 517 -11.19 6.13 17.55
N TYR A 518 -11.53 7.12 16.71
CA TYR A 518 -10.67 8.24 16.41
C TYR A 518 -10.17 8.96 17.68
N VAL A 519 -11.05 9.18 18.65
CA VAL A 519 -10.70 9.86 19.90
C VAL A 519 -9.68 9.06 20.72
N ALA A 520 -9.86 7.74 20.82
CA ALA A 520 -8.91 6.86 21.50
C ALA A 520 -7.56 6.83 20.77
N THR A 521 -7.56 6.84 19.44
CA THR A 521 -6.34 6.87 18.63
C THR A 521 -5.57 8.19 18.81
N ARG A 522 -6.28 9.33 18.86
CA ARG A 522 -5.65 10.63 19.19
C ARG A 522 -4.98 10.61 20.55
N ALA A 523 -5.65 10.04 21.57
CA ALA A 523 -5.05 9.88 22.90
C ALA A 523 -3.76 9.07 22.87
N ALA A 524 -3.75 7.93 22.16
CA ALA A 524 -2.56 7.10 22.00
C ALA A 524 -1.42 7.83 21.29
N CYS A 525 -1.74 8.67 20.31
CA CYS A 525 -0.78 9.52 19.62
C CYS A 525 -0.28 10.74 20.41
N GLY A 526 -0.79 10.96 21.64
CA GLY A 526 -0.44 12.14 22.45
C GLY A 526 -1.00 13.45 21.88
N LEU A 527 -2.05 13.37 21.07
CA LEU A 527 -2.76 14.51 20.49
C LEU A 527 -3.88 14.99 21.41
N PRO A 528 -4.35 16.24 21.27
CA PRO A 528 -5.52 16.72 22.01
C PRO A 528 -6.73 15.81 21.84
N VAL A 529 -7.40 15.47 22.94
CA VAL A 529 -8.52 14.51 22.96
C VAL A 529 -9.85 15.24 22.90
N PRO A 530 -10.64 15.12 21.80
CA PRO A 530 -11.95 15.77 21.69
C PRO A 530 -12.96 15.19 22.70
N ARG A 531 -13.60 16.05 23.47
CA ARG A 531 -14.72 15.71 24.35
C ARG A 531 -16.07 15.99 23.72
N THR A 532 -16.10 16.97 22.81
CA THR A 532 -17.26 17.37 22.03
C THR A 532 -16.92 17.35 20.54
N PHE A 533 -17.95 17.33 19.70
CA PHE A 533 -17.71 17.49 18.25
C PHE A 533 -17.02 18.82 17.90
N HIS A 534 -17.31 19.89 18.66
CA HIS A 534 -16.68 21.18 18.44
C HIS A 534 -15.14 21.12 18.60
N ASP A 535 -14.64 20.32 19.55
CA ASP A 535 -13.20 20.20 19.80
C ASP A 535 -12.46 19.59 18.58
N MET A 536 -13.17 18.83 17.74
CA MET A 536 -12.58 18.24 16.51
C MET A 536 -12.26 19.29 15.44
N THR A 537 -12.73 20.54 15.59
CA THR A 537 -12.45 21.63 14.64
C THR A 537 -10.99 22.07 14.66
N ASP A 538 -10.21 21.63 15.63
CA ASP A 538 -8.76 21.82 15.69
C ASP A 538 -8.06 21.24 14.44
N TYR A 539 -8.48 20.07 13.95
CA TYR A 539 -7.90 19.39 12.79
C TYR A 539 -8.89 19.19 11.63
N ILE A 540 -10.20 19.18 11.89
CA ILE A 540 -11.23 18.92 10.87
C ILE A 540 -12.01 20.20 10.58
N SER A 541 -12.41 20.39 9.31
CA SER A 541 -13.18 21.58 8.93
C SER A 541 -14.53 21.64 9.69
N PRO A 542 -15.00 22.85 10.12
CA PRO A 542 -16.28 23.00 10.82
C PRO A 542 -17.48 22.37 10.06
N LYS A 543 -17.45 22.47 8.72
CA LYS A 543 -18.46 21.83 7.85
C LYS A 543 -18.51 20.31 8.08
N ASN A 544 -17.35 19.65 8.03
CA ASN A 544 -17.27 18.20 8.19
C ASN A 544 -17.61 17.78 9.63
N VAL A 545 -17.23 18.58 10.63
CA VAL A 545 -17.60 18.34 12.03
C VAL A 545 -19.12 18.39 12.23
N LEU A 546 -19.83 19.31 11.56
CA LEU A 546 -21.31 19.33 11.60
C LEU A 546 -21.91 18.07 10.98
N ILE A 547 -21.35 17.56 9.89
CA ILE A 547 -21.81 16.31 9.28
C ILE A 547 -21.53 15.12 10.21
N LEU A 548 -20.34 15.06 10.81
CA LEU A 548 -20.01 14.02 11.81
C LEU A 548 -21.01 14.03 12.99
N LYS A 549 -21.33 15.21 13.52
CA LYS A 549 -22.33 15.37 14.59
C LYS A 549 -23.74 14.90 14.17
N HIS A 550 -24.08 15.00 12.89
CA HIS A 550 -25.36 14.49 12.39
C HIS A 550 -25.36 12.96 12.24
N LEU A 551 -24.22 12.38 11.89
CA LEU A 551 -24.08 10.94 11.63
C LEU A 551 -23.85 10.14 12.93
N TYR A 552 -23.00 10.61 13.83
CA TYR A 552 -22.58 9.89 15.04
C TYR A 552 -23.19 10.48 16.31
N ALA A 553 -23.51 9.61 17.26
CA ALA A 553 -24.09 10.04 18.52
C ALA A 553 -23.06 10.75 19.44
N SER A 554 -21.79 10.37 19.35
CA SER A 554 -20.71 10.90 20.19
C SER A 554 -19.40 10.99 19.40
N PRO A 555 -18.48 11.94 19.71
CA PRO A 555 -17.12 11.90 19.18
C PRO A 555 -16.40 10.57 19.42
N ALA A 556 -16.70 9.90 20.54
CA ALA A 556 -16.13 8.61 20.91
C ALA A 556 -16.58 7.45 19.99
N ASP A 557 -17.63 7.65 19.19
CA ASP A 557 -18.14 6.65 18.23
C ASP A 557 -17.51 6.78 16.85
N VAL A 558 -16.81 7.88 16.58
CA VAL A 558 -16.31 8.18 15.22
C VAL A 558 -15.21 7.20 14.83
N ASP A 559 -15.42 6.51 13.72
CA ASP A 559 -14.43 5.59 13.16
C ASP A 559 -13.10 6.32 12.87
N VAL A 560 -11.96 5.72 13.25
CA VAL A 560 -10.64 6.32 13.04
C VAL A 560 -10.38 6.56 11.55
N VAL A 561 -10.79 5.63 10.69
CA VAL A 561 -10.63 5.78 9.24
C VAL A 561 -11.44 6.95 8.68
N VAL A 562 -12.60 7.28 9.28
CA VAL A 562 -13.44 8.40 8.85
C VAL A 562 -12.82 9.74 9.25
N ALA A 563 -12.63 9.96 10.55
CA ALA A 563 -12.17 11.26 11.03
C ALA A 563 -10.70 11.55 10.67
N GLY A 564 -9.84 10.52 10.71
CA GLY A 564 -8.44 10.67 10.27
C GLY A 564 -8.30 11.11 8.80
N SER A 565 -9.23 10.66 7.92
CA SER A 565 -9.25 11.10 6.52
C SER A 565 -9.82 12.51 6.30
N LEU A 566 -10.44 13.10 7.31
CA LEU A 566 -10.99 14.45 7.26
C LEU A 566 -10.07 15.49 7.89
N GLU A 567 -8.98 15.06 8.53
CA GLU A 567 -7.99 15.97 9.11
C GLU A 567 -7.28 16.78 8.02
N ARG A 568 -6.92 18.01 8.34
CA ARG A 568 -6.01 18.79 7.50
C ARG A 568 -4.63 18.15 7.52
N ASN A 569 -4.01 18.02 6.34
CA ASN A 569 -2.66 17.47 6.22
C ASN A 569 -1.66 18.31 7.06
N VAL A 570 -0.72 17.63 7.68
CA VAL A 570 0.43 18.28 8.33
C VAL A 570 1.31 18.92 7.23
N PRO A 571 1.78 20.15 7.41
CA PRO A 571 2.66 20.79 6.43
C PRO A 571 3.84 19.89 6.04
N GLY A 572 4.04 19.71 4.73
CA GLY A 572 5.09 18.85 4.19
C GLY A 572 4.76 17.34 4.18
N ALA A 573 3.56 16.92 4.61
CA ALA A 573 3.07 15.55 4.57
C ALA A 573 1.73 15.46 3.83
N LEU A 574 1.33 14.26 3.42
CA LEU A 574 0.04 14.01 2.78
C LEU A 574 -1.00 13.40 3.74
N ALA A 575 -0.79 13.50 5.03
CA ALA A 575 -1.68 12.96 6.06
C ALA A 575 -1.88 13.97 7.20
N GLY A 576 -3.03 13.89 7.86
CA GLY A 576 -3.30 14.61 9.10
C GLY A 576 -2.53 14.03 10.30
N PRO A 577 -2.51 14.72 11.46
CA PRO A 577 -1.65 14.37 12.58
C PRO A 577 -1.92 12.97 13.14
N THR A 578 -3.16 12.49 13.15
CA THR A 578 -3.49 11.14 13.66
C THR A 578 -2.91 10.05 12.75
N PHE A 579 -3.11 10.16 11.45
CA PHE A 579 -2.55 9.20 10.52
C PHE A 579 -1.04 9.30 10.40
N LEU A 580 -0.48 10.51 10.44
CA LEU A 580 0.97 10.69 10.45
C LEU A 580 1.65 9.99 11.63
N CYS A 581 1.01 10.00 12.82
CA CYS A 581 1.48 9.27 13.99
C CYS A 581 1.55 7.75 13.73
N ILE A 582 0.45 7.16 13.22
CA ILE A 582 0.37 5.71 12.94
C ILE A 582 1.39 5.31 11.85
N LEU A 583 1.45 6.08 10.77
CA LEU A 583 2.35 5.82 9.64
C LEU A 583 3.82 5.91 10.06
N THR A 584 4.18 6.92 10.86
CA THR A 584 5.54 7.10 11.36
C THR A 584 5.97 5.91 12.23
N GLU A 585 5.08 5.45 13.14
CA GLU A 585 5.34 4.29 13.97
C GLU A 585 5.52 3.01 13.15
N GLN A 586 4.63 2.78 12.17
CA GLN A 586 4.72 1.59 11.32
C GLN A 586 6.05 1.55 10.56
N PHE A 587 6.39 2.61 9.84
CA PHE A 587 7.60 2.59 9.03
C PHE A 587 8.89 2.61 9.87
N TYR A 588 8.82 3.12 11.11
CA TYR A 588 9.89 2.90 12.09
C TYR A 588 10.06 1.41 12.41
N ARG A 589 8.97 0.70 12.75
CA ARG A 589 9.01 -0.74 13.06
C ARG A 589 9.48 -1.57 11.86
N THR A 590 9.00 -1.27 10.67
CA THR A 590 9.38 -1.95 9.43
C THR A 590 10.87 -1.81 9.15
N ARG A 591 11.49 -0.66 9.47
CA ARG A 591 12.91 -0.43 9.31
C ARG A 591 13.74 -1.13 10.39
N VAL A 592 13.47 -0.81 11.65
CA VAL A 592 14.33 -1.24 12.75
C VAL A 592 14.06 -2.68 13.21
N GLY A 593 12.88 -3.23 12.89
CA GLY A 593 12.54 -4.63 13.15
C GLY A 593 13.04 -5.60 12.10
N ASP A 594 13.65 -5.11 11.02
CA ASP A 594 14.14 -5.92 9.91
C ASP A 594 15.66 -6.11 9.98
N ARG A 595 16.12 -7.32 10.34
CA ARG A 595 17.54 -7.65 10.41
C ARG A 595 18.26 -7.52 9.06
N TYR A 596 17.54 -7.71 7.97
CA TYR A 596 18.06 -7.62 6.60
C TYR A 596 17.85 -6.25 5.95
N PHE A 597 17.44 -5.22 6.70
CA PHE A 597 17.33 -3.89 6.11
C PHE A 597 18.67 -3.48 5.48
N TYR A 598 18.64 -3.00 4.26
CA TYR A 598 19.83 -2.90 3.40
C TYR A 598 20.97 -2.03 3.98
N GLU A 599 20.67 -1.08 4.88
CA GLU A 599 21.67 -0.23 5.55
C GLU A 599 22.27 -0.85 6.81
N ASN A 600 21.77 -2.02 7.24
CA ASN A 600 22.28 -2.68 8.43
C ASN A 600 23.58 -3.44 8.13
N GLY A 601 24.64 -3.11 8.86
CA GLY A 601 25.97 -3.74 8.76
C GLY A 601 26.45 -4.41 10.04
N ALA A 602 25.59 -4.48 11.07
CA ALA A 602 25.98 -5.06 12.36
C ALA A 602 26.29 -6.57 12.30
N ASP A 603 25.63 -7.29 11.40
CA ASP A 603 25.91 -8.70 11.10
C ASP A 603 26.63 -8.82 9.74
N PRO A 604 27.94 -9.17 9.72
CA PRO A 604 28.70 -9.27 8.48
C PRO A 604 28.16 -10.34 7.51
N VAL A 605 27.37 -11.30 8.00
CA VAL A 605 26.75 -12.33 7.14
C VAL A 605 25.66 -11.73 6.25
N THR A 606 24.87 -10.80 6.80
CA THR A 606 23.75 -10.17 6.09
C THR A 606 24.13 -8.85 5.42
N ALA A 607 25.19 -8.19 5.85
CA ALA A 607 25.60 -6.88 5.36
C ALA A 607 26.02 -6.89 3.88
N PHE A 608 25.72 -5.81 3.16
CA PHE A 608 26.42 -5.48 1.93
C PHE A 608 27.85 -5.02 2.25
N THR A 609 28.79 -5.15 1.31
CA THR A 609 30.07 -4.47 1.49
C THR A 609 29.87 -2.95 1.46
N PRO A 610 30.77 -2.14 2.05
CA PRO A 610 30.66 -0.69 1.99
C PRO A 610 30.48 -0.14 0.57
N SER A 611 31.21 -0.66 -0.42
CA SER A 611 31.12 -0.23 -1.82
C SER A 611 29.76 -0.61 -2.45
N GLN A 612 29.23 -1.81 -2.15
CA GLN A 612 27.90 -2.24 -2.60
C GLN A 612 26.82 -1.36 -1.99
N LEU A 613 26.89 -1.05 -0.69
CA LEU A 613 25.95 -0.18 -0.01
C LEU A 613 25.91 1.24 -0.62
N GLU A 614 27.06 1.83 -0.86
CA GLU A 614 27.16 3.16 -1.48
C GLU A 614 26.67 3.15 -2.94
N SER A 615 26.93 2.06 -3.69
CA SER A 615 26.41 1.89 -5.04
C SER A 615 24.87 1.82 -5.05
N ILE A 616 24.26 1.12 -4.09
CA ILE A 616 22.80 1.08 -3.95
C ILE A 616 22.26 2.48 -3.61
N ARG A 617 22.83 3.18 -2.63
CA ARG A 617 22.40 4.52 -2.25
C ARG A 617 22.46 5.53 -3.38
N HIS A 618 23.48 5.41 -4.23
CA HIS A 618 23.69 6.35 -5.33
C HIS A 618 22.88 5.98 -6.57
N GLY A 619 22.74 4.69 -6.85
CA GLY A 619 22.19 4.19 -8.11
C GLY A 619 20.72 3.77 -8.05
N ALA A 620 20.17 3.52 -6.85
CA ALA A 620 18.77 3.12 -6.72
C ALA A 620 17.84 4.32 -6.84
N SER A 621 17.01 4.34 -7.86
CA SER A 621 15.94 5.32 -8.02
C SER A 621 14.77 4.76 -8.82
N MET A 622 13.57 5.25 -8.56
CA MET A 622 12.39 4.86 -9.33
C MET A 622 12.52 5.21 -10.81
N ALA A 623 13.14 6.35 -11.12
CA ALA A 623 13.43 6.78 -12.48
C ALA A 623 14.31 5.77 -13.21
N ARG A 624 15.37 5.28 -12.56
CA ARG A 624 16.30 4.29 -13.13
C ARG A 624 15.60 2.95 -13.36
N VAL A 625 14.83 2.47 -12.39
CA VAL A 625 14.07 1.21 -12.50
C VAL A 625 13.13 1.23 -13.70
N LEU A 626 12.41 2.34 -13.94
CA LEU A 626 11.53 2.49 -15.10
C LEU A 626 12.33 2.53 -16.42
N CYS A 627 13.44 3.27 -16.45
CA CYS A 627 14.30 3.34 -17.62
C CYS A 627 14.89 1.98 -18.02
N ASP A 628 15.28 1.16 -17.05
CA ASP A 628 15.91 -0.14 -17.31
C ASP A 628 14.91 -1.23 -17.73
N ASN A 629 13.61 -1.07 -17.43
CA ASN A 629 12.64 -2.17 -17.52
C ASN A 629 11.41 -1.90 -18.38
N VAL A 630 11.26 -0.68 -18.92
CA VAL A 630 10.14 -0.32 -19.80
C VAL A 630 10.67 0.02 -21.19
N ASP A 631 10.35 -0.82 -22.15
CA ASP A 631 10.74 -0.60 -23.56
C ASP A 631 10.23 0.76 -24.06
N GLY A 632 11.05 1.49 -24.82
CA GLY A 632 10.67 2.78 -25.40
C GLY A 632 10.56 3.94 -24.39
N ILE A 633 11.14 3.81 -23.21
CA ILE A 633 11.46 4.93 -22.32
C ILE A 633 12.97 5.23 -22.48
N HIS A 634 13.29 6.34 -23.10
CA HIS A 634 14.68 6.80 -23.32
C HIS A 634 15.01 8.06 -22.53
N ILE A 635 13.96 8.77 -22.08
CA ILE A 635 14.09 9.98 -21.26
C ILE A 635 13.16 9.88 -20.05
N MET A 636 13.64 10.35 -18.89
CA MET A 636 12.89 10.34 -17.64
C MET A 636 13.31 11.54 -16.77
N GLN A 637 12.37 12.07 -15.97
CA GLN A 637 12.74 13.02 -14.92
C GLN A 637 13.40 12.28 -13.75
N PRO A 638 14.50 12.80 -13.15
CA PRO A 638 15.23 12.13 -12.08
C PRO A 638 14.37 11.79 -10.85
N LYS A 639 13.40 12.65 -10.51
CA LYS A 639 12.43 12.41 -9.45
C LYS A 639 11.12 11.92 -10.05
N ALA A 640 10.99 10.61 -10.27
CA ALA A 640 9.85 10.01 -10.98
C ALA A 640 8.50 10.16 -10.25
N PHE A 641 8.51 10.43 -8.93
CA PHE A 641 7.32 10.74 -8.14
C PHE A 641 6.87 12.20 -8.22
N GLU A 642 7.70 13.09 -8.78
CA GLU A 642 7.45 14.52 -8.91
C GLU A 642 7.15 14.88 -10.38
N LEU A 643 6.18 15.77 -10.60
CA LEU A 643 5.85 16.26 -11.94
C LEU A 643 7.05 16.90 -12.64
N ILE A 644 7.08 16.80 -13.96
CA ILE A 644 8.08 17.43 -14.80
C ILE A 644 7.99 18.96 -14.63
N LYS A 645 9.12 19.58 -14.29
CA LYS A 645 9.26 21.03 -14.08
C LYS A 645 10.72 21.48 -14.28
N ILE A 646 11.02 22.77 -14.21
CA ILE A 646 12.38 23.31 -14.38
C ILE A 646 13.39 22.62 -13.44
N GLY A 647 13.02 22.35 -12.19
CA GLY A 647 13.88 21.67 -11.22
C GLY A 647 13.86 20.13 -11.32
N ASN A 648 13.07 19.56 -12.23
CA ASN A 648 12.94 18.13 -12.47
C ASN A 648 12.67 17.85 -13.97
N PRO A 649 13.59 18.24 -14.88
CA PRO A 649 13.41 18.09 -16.33
C PRO A 649 13.60 16.65 -16.76
N LEU A 650 13.11 16.32 -17.95
CA LEU A 650 13.46 15.08 -18.64
C LEU A 650 14.94 15.06 -19.00
N VAL A 651 15.62 13.97 -18.66
CA VAL A 651 17.00 13.70 -19.03
C VAL A 651 17.10 12.35 -19.74
N PRO A 652 18.13 12.10 -20.57
CA PRO A 652 18.37 10.75 -21.09
C PRO A 652 18.56 9.73 -19.98
N CYS A 653 18.04 8.51 -20.17
CA CYS A 653 18.09 7.45 -19.15
C CYS A 653 19.52 7.05 -18.76
N ASP A 654 20.47 7.14 -19.68
CA ASP A 654 21.90 6.87 -19.45
C ASP A 654 22.59 7.95 -18.58
N HIS A 655 21.98 9.11 -18.41
CA HIS A 655 22.44 10.14 -17.48
C HIS A 655 21.94 9.91 -16.02
N LEU A 656 21.02 8.98 -15.80
CA LEU A 656 20.58 8.62 -14.45
C LEU A 656 21.60 7.66 -13.81
N PRO A 657 21.96 7.89 -12.54
CA PRO A 657 22.82 6.94 -11.81
C PRO A 657 22.23 5.53 -11.82
N ALA A 658 23.09 4.52 -11.80
CA ALA A 658 22.73 3.11 -11.75
C ALA A 658 23.54 2.38 -10.68
N ILE A 659 22.99 1.27 -10.18
CA ILE A 659 23.73 0.38 -9.28
C ILE A 659 24.84 -0.29 -10.08
N ASP A 660 26.10 -0.17 -9.61
CA ASP A 660 27.25 -0.83 -10.21
C ASP A 660 27.30 -2.31 -9.81
N LEU A 661 26.71 -3.17 -10.64
CA LEU A 661 26.65 -4.60 -10.40
C LEU A 661 28.04 -5.28 -10.50
N SER A 662 29.07 -4.63 -11.05
CA SER A 662 30.42 -5.19 -11.10
C SER A 662 31.00 -5.42 -9.71
N LEU A 663 30.50 -4.71 -8.68
CA LEU A 663 30.88 -4.88 -7.28
C LEU A 663 30.44 -6.22 -6.67
N TRP A 664 29.62 -7.00 -7.39
CA TRP A 664 29.21 -8.37 -7.01
C TRP A 664 30.04 -9.44 -7.75
N LYS A 665 31.12 -9.07 -8.43
CA LYS A 665 32.02 -10.03 -9.02
C LYS A 665 32.79 -10.81 -7.95
N ASP A 666 32.56 -12.13 -7.89
CA ASP A 666 33.25 -13.04 -6.98
C ASP A 666 34.54 -13.58 -7.63
N ALA A 667 35.65 -12.90 -7.36
CA ALA A 667 36.96 -13.33 -7.83
C ALA A 667 37.55 -14.53 -7.06
N THR A 668 36.95 -14.89 -5.92
CA THR A 668 37.50 -15.88 -4.98
C THR A 668 36.76 -17.21 -4.99
N GLY A 669 35.61 -17.30 -5.63
CA GLY A 669 34.72 -18.46 -5.57
C GLY A 669 34.16 -18.72 -4.16
N SER A 670 34.07 -17.67 -3.34
CA SER A 670 33.62 -17.76 -1.94
C SER A 670 32.12 -18.04 -1.78
N PHE A 671 31.35 -17.89 -2.86
CA PHE A 671 29.91 -18.23 -2.93
C PHE A 671 29.69 -19.58 -3.65
N LYS A 672 30.26 -20.66 -3.11
CA LYS A 672 29.98 -22.01 -3.60
C LYS A 672 28.76 -22.61 -2.95
#